data_37267dcf2ab458c5057030d40d4fb691
#
_entry.id   37267dcf2ab458c5057030d40d4fb691
#
_cell.length_a   1.000
_cell.length_b   1.000
_cell.length_c   1.000
_cell.angle_alpha   90.00
_cell.angle_beta   90.00
_cell.angle_gamma   90.00
#
_symmetry.space_group_name_H-M   'P 1'
#
loop_
_entity.id
_entity.type
_entity.pdbx_description
1 polymer ?
#
loop_
_entity_poly.entity_id
_entity_poly.type
_entity_poly.pdbx_seq_one_letter_code
_entity_poly.pdbx_strand_id
1 'polypeptide(L)'
;LGLTIAFAAPAAYGWSQTALAAEEEQQPITVSMSAGSGIYAETFTLTLTSEGAKTIYYTLDGSDPKTSSTRAEYTDGITIKDRSKEANYVSAVDPLLFDNANVKWKKRTKSYTTTRKAPADTDVDKGTVVKAVAVDANGNFGTVETNTYFVGTVAMHIKNAQKSAQAAGIPLSVMSISMNYEDLFDYEKGIYVKGKIFDEAVAKYLEENPKATTDTMNDQARRLPANYNQKGKDWERNAHIDYFETDGTTLDCQLQQDCGIRIQGNYSRSDLMKGLRLYARADYGKKNFKYPFFENAKDDNGKTIKKHKKLVLRNGGNYAFAGTKYNDAYWQSMLSDLDCETQGSRACVVYIDGEYWGLYILQQDFDDSYFEETHGVDKDSVVVYKASDADADKEYGYKLDEGTLPDGETDVNYFYRDLMNFFAEHKNLKNDADYEAFCKLVDPQSVMDYFAVQVWINNKWDWPGKNWSMWRTTTVDPNNAYADGRFRFCFYDLDFGGCGGSGEAYANTIRDDNYNTNVDAKGNYYNDRGLLGQNLKEAMNPSIQCFIMLMSNEKFRNAYKQELLDLSKKNFESSKATTVLTQFKNTYEPLFAQHYTRYSWSNDTTNGYAGYNSLKSFVEQRPNGIAQMNTWIDNFYKNGKDEEVIVIPSPSPSVTPSTEPSVKPSASPSSKPTPAPTVSPTKKPVPNPGQTKKPAKTKKIKKLGVKAKKKTKVIRVSTVGKAQVTIVVSKKIIVKGKKKVKKITKKTSAKGVVSFKLSKKLTKGTKITVTVHKKGYKTKQKSIKIK
;
A
#
# COMPACT_ATOMS: atom_id res chain seq x y z
N LEU A 1 22.01 -19.25 -75.12
CA LEU A 1 20.81 -18.82 -75.86
C LEU A 1 20.04 -17.90 -74.92
N GLY A 2 20.20 -16.63 -75.15
CA GLY A 2 19.53 -15.54 -74.49
C GLY A 2 18.10 -15.37 -75.02
N LEU A 3 17.17 -15.06 -74.19
CA LEU A 3 15.87 -14.56 -74.63
C LEU A 3 15.65 -13.18 -73.97
N THR A 4 15.78 -12.15 -74.83
CA THR A 4 15.47 -10.75 -74.46
C THR A 4 13.97 -10.55 -74.66
N ILE A 5 13.24 -10.22 -73.62
CA ILE A 5 11.83 -9.80 -73.69
C ILE A 5 11.82 -8.27 -73.50
N ALA A 6 11.45 -7.56 -74.52
CA ALA A 6 11.22 -6.14 -74.48
C ALA A 6 9.80 -5.84 -73.88
N PHE A 7 9.76 -5.03 -72.85
CA PHE A 7 8.49 -4.47 -72.37
C PHE A 7 8.29 -3.06 -72.96
N ALA A 8 7.19 -2.88 -73.65
CA ALA A 8 6.72 -1.59 -74.13
C ALA A 8 6.25 -0.74 -72.99
N ALA A 9 6.64 0.52 -73.01
CA ALA A 9 6.17 1.55 -72.00
C ALA A 9 4.73 1.95 -72.31
N PRO A 10 3.89 2.09 -71.28
CA PRO A 10 2.59 2.76 -71.42
C PRO A 10 2.74 4.29 -71.31
N ALA A 11 1.93 4.96 -72.06
CA ALA A 11 1.85 6.43 -72.20
C ALA A 11 1.62 7.16 -70.88
N ALA A 12 2.39 8.24 -70.70
CA ALA A 12 2.23 9.15 -69.54
C ALA A 12 0.90 9.91 -69.63
N TYR A 13 -0.01 9.59 -68.66
CA TYR A 13 -1.06 10.52 -68.28
C TYR A 13 -0.48 11.48 -67.26
N GLY A 14 -0.38 12.75 -67.60
CA GLY A 14 0.02 13.82 -66.73
C GLY A 14 -0.98 14.03 -65.58
N TRP A 15 -0.57 13.63 -64.36
CA TRP A 15 -1.19 14.13 -63.15
C TRP A 15 -0.39 15.35 -62.72
N SER A 16 -1.05 16.51 -62.69
CA SER A 16 -0.53 17.68 -61.99
C SER A 16 -0.40 17.35 -60.52
N GLN A 17 0.81 17.13 -60.02
CA GLN A 17 1.11 17.19 -58.58
C GLN A 17 0.90 18.65 -58.14
N THR A 18 -0.28 18.96 -57.62
CA THR A 18 -0.37 20.03 -56.64
C THR A 18 0.50 19.58 -55.44
N ALA A 19 1.65 20.20 -55.29
CA ALA A 19 2.47 20.10 -54.11
C ALA A 19 1.56 20.58 -52.94
N LEU A 20 1.04 19.64 -52.14
CA LEU A 20 0.62 19.92 -50.78
C LEU A 20 1.89 20.41 -50.07
N ALA A 21 1.97 21.72 -49.87
CA ALA A 21 2.94 22.29 -48.95
C ALA A 21 2.75 21.49 -47.61
N ALA A 22 3.80 20.81 -47.19
CA ALA A 22 3.87 20.31 -45.87
C ALA A 22 3.64 21.54 -44.98
N GLU A 23 2.53 21.57 -44.24
CA GLU A 23 2.39 22.48 -43.11
C GLU A 23 3.59 22.16 -42.22
N GLU A 24 4.55 23.07 -42.10
CA GLU A 24 5.56 23.04 -41.07
C GLU A 24 4.76 23.01 -39.76
N GLU A 25 4.84 21.92 -39.04
CA GLU A 25 4.31 21.84 -37.67
C GLU A 25 4.98 22.95 -36.88
N GLN A 26 4.27 24.07 -36.74
CA GLN A 26 4.73 25.22 -36.01
C GLN A 26 4.94 24.79 -34.56
N GLN A 27 6.19 24.77 -34.11
CA GLN A 27 6.52 24.41 -32.73
C GLN A 27 5.69 25.27 -31.76
N PRO A 28 5.03 24.67 -30.75
CA PRO A 28 4.21 25.44 -29.85
C PRO A 28 5.05 26.50 -29.13
N ILE A 29 4.51 27.73 -29.08
CA ILE A 29 5.18 28.82 -28.36
C ILE A 29 5.38 28.46 -26.89
N THR A 30 6.52 28.84 -26.32
CA THR A 30 6.88 28.54 -24.92
C THR A 30 7.18 29.82 -24.17
N VAL A 31 7.05 29.76 -22.83
CA VAL A 31 7.44 30.86 -21.94
C VAL A 31 8.82 30.59 -21.36
N SER A 32 9.72 31.56 -21.43
CA SER A 32 10.99 31.54 -20.72
C SER A 32 10.85 32.34 -19.43
N MET A 33 11.30 31.78 -18.33
CA MET A 33 11.35 32.39 -17.01
C MET A 33 12.80 32.81 -16.69
N SER A 34 13.01 34.01 -16.19
CA SER A 34 14.37 34.53 -15.87
C SER A 34 15.12 33.78 -14.77
N ALA A 35 14.43 32.95 -14.01
CA ALA A 35 15.01 32.08 -12.98
C ALA A 35 14.37 30.69 -13.05
N GLY A 36 15.18 29.64 -12.88
CA GLY A 36 14.70 28.25 -12.81
C GLY A 36 14.16 27.86 -11.43
N SER A 37 13.56 26.69 -11.32
CA SER A 37 13.14 26.13 -10.02
C SER A 37 14.34 25.97 -9.08
N GLY A 38 14.20 26.38 -7.81
CA GLY A 38 15.32 26.31 -6.87
C GLY A 38 15.11 27.01 -5.54
N ILE A 39 16.21 27.12 -4.80
CA ILE A 39 16.29 27.87 -3.53
C ILE A 39 16.95 29.19 -3.75
N TYR A 40 16.34 30.26 -3.26
CA TYR A 40 16.81 31.64 -3.34
C TYR A 40 16.93 32.24 -1.95
N ALA A 41 18.04 32.93 -1.72
CA ALA A 41 18.31 33.54 -0.40
C ALA A 41 17.38 34.73 -0.13
N GLU A 42 17.10 35.51 -1.17
CA GLU A 42 16.41 36.79 -1.06
C GLU A 42 15.24 36.90 -2.05
N THR A 43 14.35 37.84 -1.78
CA THR A 43 13.28 38.24 -2.70
C THR A 43 13.87 38.71 -4.02
N PHE A 44 13.28 38.32 -5.13
CA PHE A 44 13.68 38.74 -6.47
C PHE A 44 12.47 38.96 -7.38
N THR A 45 12.70 39.59 -8.52
CA THR A 45 11.69 39.80 -9.55
C THR A 45 11.88 38.75 -10.64
N LEU A 46 10.86 37.93 -10.89
CA LEU A 46 10.80 36.97 -12.00
C LEU A 46 10.22 37.65 -13.22
N THR A 47 10.93 37.56 -14.33
CA THR A 47 10.42 38.04 -15.64
C THR A 47 10.06 36.88 -16.54
N LEU A 48 8.98 37.06 -17.31
CA LEU A 48 8.49 36.10 -18.28
C LEU A 48 8.67 36.68 -19.69
N THR A 49 9.19 35.89 -20.60
CA THR A 49 9.32 36.25 -22.02
C THR A 49 8.86 35.09 -22.90
N SER A 50 8.35 35.41 -24.10
CA SER A 50 8.00 34.42 -25.11
C SER A 50 8.07 35.05 -26.49
N GLU A 51 8.82 34.43 -27.39
CA GLU A 51 8.87 34.84 -28.78
C GLU A 51 7.56 34.48 -29.49
N GLY A 52 7.01 35.39 -30.26
CA GLY A 52 5.74 35.20 -30.96
C GLY A 52 4.48 35.26 -30.12
N ALA A 53 4.59 35.48 -28.80
CA ALA A 53 3.42 35.62 -27.95
C ALA A 53 2.75 36.99 -28.11
N LYS A 54 1.43 37.00 -28.21
CA LYS A 54 0.58 38.19 -28.04
C LYS A 54 0.40 38.52 -26.55
N THR A 55 0.24 37.51 -25.69
CA THR A 55 -0.01 37.64 -24.27
C THR A 55 0.59 36.45 -23.54
N ILE A 56 1.03 36.64 -22.30
CA ILE A 56 1.40 35.58 -21.38
C ILE A 56 0.43 35.63 -20.21
N TYR A 57 -0.16 34.48 -19.87
CA TYR A 57 -0.94 34.28 -18.63
C TYR A 57 -0.17 33.46 -17.64
N TYR A 58 -0.36 33.73 -16.34
CA TYR A 58 0.27 32.95 -15.27
C TYR A 58 -0.67 32.75 -14.07
N THR A 59 -0.38 31.74 -13.26
CA THR A 59 -1.00 31.47 -11.95
C THR A 59 0.08 31.27 -10.89
N LEU A 60 -0.29 31.51 -9.59
CA LEU A 60 0.57 31.33 -8.43
C LEU A 60 0.01 30.31 -7.41
N ASP A 61 -1.08 29.65 -7.75
CA ASP A 61 -1.84 28.71 -6.90
C ASP A 61 -1.83 27.27 -7.42
N GLY A 62 -0.93 26.95 -8.36
CA GLY A 62 -0.82 25.60 -8.94
C GLY A 62 -1.84 25.29 -10.04
N SER A 63 -2.86 26.12 -10.24
CA SER A 63 -3.90 25.92 -11.25
C SER A 63 -3.38 26.10 -12.69
N ASP A 64 -4.08 25.51 -13.66
CA ASP A 64 -3.73 25.62 -15.07
C ASP A 64 -4.02 27.02 -15.62
N PRO A 65 -3.01 27.79 -16.07
CA PRO A 65 -3.20 29.16 -16.58
C PRO A 65 -4.01 29.23 -17.88
N LYS A 66 -4.25 28.10 -18.55
CA LYS A 66 -5.14 28.07 -19.74
C LYS A 66 -6.60 28.26 -19.36
N THR A 67 -7.01 27.73 -18.21
CA THR A 67 -8.43 27.62 -17.82
C THR A 67 -8.78 28.25 -16.48
N SER A 68 -7.79 28.52 -15.61
CA SER A 68 -8.04 29.03 -14.27
C SER A 68 -8.69 30.41 -14.27
N SER A 69 -9.62 30.61 -13.35
CA SER A 69 -10.22 31.92 -13.06
C SER A 69 -9.27 32.85 -12.25
N THR A 70 -8.21 32.29 -11.65
CA THR A 70 -7.20 33.04 -10.89
C THR A 70 -6.03 33.49 -11.75
N ARG A 71 -6.01 33.10 -13.05
CA ARG A 71 -4.94 33.51 -13.95
C ARG A 71 -4.85 35.02 -14.09
N ALA A 72 -3.64 35.55 -14.07
CA ALA A 72 -3.33 36.95 -14.35
C ALA A 72 -2.65 37.08 -15.71
N GLU A 73 -2.85 38.19 -16.38
CA GLU A 73 -2.08 38.59 -17.55
C GLU A 73 -0.73 39.15 -17.08
N TYR A 74 0.36 38.69 -17.69
CA TYR A 74 1.69 39.20 -17.37
C TYR A 74 1.92 40.55 -18.04
N THR A 75 2.12 41.59 -17.24
CA THR A 75 2.40 42.95 -17.70
C THR A 75 3.72 43.48 -17.20
N ASP A 76 4.18 42.99 -16.07
CA ASP A 76 5.42 43.40 -15.38
C ASP A 76 5.95 42.27 -14.51
N GLY A 77 7.14 42.41 -13.92
CA GLY A 77 7.79 41.37 -13.13
C GLY A 77 6.97 40.85 -11.95
N ILE A 78 7.06 39.55 -11.71
CA ILE A 78 6.41 38.85 -10.60
C ILE A 78 7.36 38.82 -9.40
N THR A 79 6.95 39.40 -8.27
CA THR A 79 7.77 39.38 -7.04
C THR A 79 7.71 37.98 -6.39
N ILE A 80 8.84 37.30 -6.34
CA ILE A 80 9.03 36.02 -5.64
C ILE A 80 9.71 36.32 -4.29
N LYS A 81 9.00 36.03 -3.18
CA LYS A 81 9.38 36.45 -1.81
C LYS A 81 9.16 35.32 -0.78
N ASP A 82 9.62 35.59 0.46
CA ASP A 82 9.28 34.74 1.61
C ASP A 82 7.76 34.81 1.90
N ARG A 83 7.10 33.65 1.87
CA ARG A 83 5.65 33.50 2.10
C ARG A 83 5.32 32.97 3.49
N SER A 84 6.27 32.87 4.41
CA SER A 84 6.09 32.25 5.73
C SER A 84 4.96 32.86 6.57
N LYS A 85 4.55 34.10 6.28
CA LYS A 85 3.47 34.79 6.97
C LYS A 85 2.17 34.87 6.19
N GLU A 86 2.13 34.33 4.98
CA GLU A 86 0.91 34.32 4.18
C GLU A 86 -0.06 33.24 4.67
N ALA A 87 -1.35 33.43 4.38
CA ALA A 87 -2.37 32.47 4.71
C ALA A 87 -2.13 31.13 4.01
N ASN A 88 -2.50 30.04 4.68
CA ASN A 88 -2.53 28.71 4.07
C ASN A 88 -3.62 28.63 2.99
N TYR A 89 -3.33 27.98 1.91
CA TYR A 89 -4.26 27.68 0.82
C TYR A 89 -4.64 26.19 0.81
N VAL A 90 -3.81 25.33 0.25
CA VAL A 90 -4.07 23.88 0.25
C VAL A 90 -3.97 23.27 1.65
N SER A 91 -3.12 23.79 2.51
CA SER A 91 -2.96 23.34 3.89
C SER A 91 -4.07 23.80 4.83
N ALA A 92 -4.88 24.76 4.43
CA ALA A 92 -6.09 25.18 5.17
C ALA A 92 -7.18 24.08 5.12
N VAL A 93 -7.12 23.18 4.15
CA VAL A 93 -8.06 22.07 4.01
C VAL A 93 -7.69 20.95 4.97
N ASP A 94 -8.62 20.53 5.82
CA ASP A 94 -8.51 19.28 6.57
C ASP A 94 -9.22 18.16 5.80
N PRO A 95 -8.49 17.22 5.21
CA PRO A 95 -9.09 16.17 4.38
C PRO A 95 -10.05 15.24 5.13
N LEU A 96 -9.94 15.16 6.47
CA LEU A 96 -10.88 14.39 7.28
C LEU A 96 -12.14 15.19 7.63
N LEU A 97 -12.03 16.52 7.69
CA LEU A 97 -13.15 17.43 7.95
C LEU A 97 -13.90 17.81 6.67
N PHE A 98 -13.38 17.43 5.51
CA PHE A 98 -14.00 17.71 4.22
C PHE A 98 -15.25 16.88 4.02
N ASP A 99 -16.08 16.90 5.04
CA ASP A 99 -17.43 16.40 5.00
C ASP A 99 -18.34 17.55 4.63
N ASN A 100 -19.11 17.38 3.59
CA ASN A 100 -20.15 18.35 3.26
C ASN A 100 -21.00 18.65 4.51
N ALA A 101 -21.10 19.92 4.89
CA ALA A 101 -21.82 20.37 6.07
C ALA A 101 -23.31 19.96 6.10
N ASN A 102 -23.85 19.52 4.96
CA ASN A 102 -25.25 19.16 4.78
C ASN A 102 -25.56 17.67 4.96
N VAL A 103 -24.60 16.84 5.34
CA VAL A 103 -24.82 15.40 5.41
C VAL A 103 -25.77 15.03 6.54
N LYS A 104 -26.86 14.36 6.23
CA LYS A 104 -27.92 13.98 7.17
C LYS A 104 -27.41 13.15 8.38
N TRP A 105 -26.33 12.40 8.22
CA TRP A 105 -25.77 11.58 9.30
C TRP A 105 -25.06 12.40 10.39
N LYS A 106 -24.41 13.54 10.05
CA LYS A 106 -23.82 14.44 11.04
C LYS A 106 -24.85 14.98 12.05
N LYS A 107 -26.07 15.23 11.58
CA LYS A 107 -27.18 15.64 12.45
C LYS A 107 -27.66 14.52 13.39
N ARG A 108 -27.41 13.27 13.01
CA ARG A 108 -27.85 12.07 13.74
C ARG A 108 -26.80 11.55 14.72
N THR A 109 -25.54 11.69 14.39
CA THR A 109 -24.40 11.27 15.20
C THR A 109 -23.62 12.52 15.58
N LYS A 110 -23.83 13.04 16.77
CA LYS A 110 -23.32 14.35 17.23
C LYS A 110 -21.79 14.53 17.23
N SER A 111 -20.96 13.57 16.87
CA SER A 111 -19.54 13.62 17.17
C SER A 111 -18.56 13.08 16.15
N TYR A 112 -18.89 13.12 14.87
CA TYR A 112 -17.83 12.93 13.87
C TYR A 112 -17.02 14.22 13.62
N THR A 113 -17.01 15.09 14.59
CA THR A 113 -16.12 16.26 14.60
C THR A 113 -14.78 15.82 15.14
N THR A 114 -13.81 15.63 14.26
CA THR A 114 -12.43 15.67 14.72
C THR A 114 -12.20 17.08 15.30
N THR A 115 -11.64 17.15 16.48
CA THR A 115 -11.23 18.41 17.10
C THR A 115 -9.94 18.96 16.46
N ARG A 116 -9.48 18.37 15.39
CA ARG A 116 -8.27 18.75 14.69
C ARG A 116 -8.50 20.03 13.91
N LYS A 117 -7.64 20.99 14.15
CA LYS A 117 -7.60 22.25 13.41
C LYS A 117 -6.60 22.13 12.26
N ALA A 118 -6.84 22.86 11.18
CA ALA A 118 -5.80 23.15 10.21
C ALA A 118 -4.58 23.76 10.93
N PRO A 119 -3.35 23.52 10.43
CA PRO A 119 -2.17 24.16 11.01
C PRO A 119 -2.29 25.69 10.92
N ALA A 120 -1.65 26.40 11.84
CA ALA A 120 -1.56 27.86 11.72
C ALA A 120 -0.79 28.25 10.45
N ASP A 121 -1.07 29.42 9.93
CA ASP A 121 -0.41 29.92 8.72
C ASP A 121 1.11 29.93 8.85
N THR A 122 1.62 30.28 10.04
CA THR A 122 3.05 30.28 10.35
C THR A 122 3.68 28.91 10.58
N ASP A 123 2.87 27.86 10.69
CA ASP A 123 3.32 26.49 10.95
C ASP A 123 3.57 25.71 9.64
N VAL A 124 3.31 26.32 8.49
CA VAL A 124 3.44 25.72 7.17
C VAL A 124 4.49 26.48 6.35
N ASP A 125 5.55 25.79 5.99
CA ASP A 125 6.54 26.32 5.05
C ASP A 125 5.91 26.49 3.65
N LYS A 126 6.22 27.62 3.00
CA LYS A 126 5.64 28.01 1.72
C LYS A 126 6.70 28.46 0.71
N GLY A 127 6.75 27.77 -0.42
CA GLY A 127 7.37 28.25 -1.66
C GLY A 127 6.34 28.88 -2.60
N THR A 128 6.78 29.35 -3.74
CA THR A 128 5.92 29.88 -4.80
C THR A 128 6.00 28.97 -6.02
N VAL A 129 4.87 28.50 -6.50
CA VAL A 129 4.75 27.80 -7.79
C VAL A 129 4.26 28.83 -8.81
N VAL A 130 4.98 28.97 -9.92
CA VAL A 130 4.58 29.78 -11.06
C VAL A 130 4.30 28.87 -12.23
N LYS A 131 3.06 28.88 -12.74
CA LYS A 131 2.70 28.28 -14.01
C LYS A 131 2.42 29.38 -15.01
N ALA A 132 3.04 29.33 -16.18
CA ALA A 132 2.86 30.33 -17.22
C ALA A 132 2.62 29.71 -18.59
N VAL A 133 1.82 30.40 -19.41
CA VAL A 133 1.51 29.98 -20.80
C VAL A 133 1.44 31.19 -21.70
N ALA A 134 2.05 31.07 -22.88
CA ALA A 134 1.96 32.06 -23.93
C ALA A 134 0.73 31.80 -24.81
N VAL A 135 0.16 32.87 -25.36
CA VAL A 135 -0.93 32.85 -26.34
C VAL A 135 -0.46 33.57 -27.59
N ASP A 136 -0.58 32.96 -28.78
CA ASP A 136 -0.22 33.54 -30.05
C ASP A 136 -1.23 34.59 -30.56
N ALA A 137 -0.94 35.18 -31.72
CA ALA A 137 -1.82 36.18 -32.35
C ALA A 137 -3.18 35.61 -32.73
N ASN A 138 -3.29 34.29 -32.95
CA ASN A 138 -4.50 33.57 -33.33
C ASN A 138 -5.33 33.11 -32.13
N GLY A 139 -4.82 33.28 -30.90
CA GLY A 139 -5.48 32.86 -29.67
C GLY A 139 -5.15 31.42 -29.23
N ASN A 140 -4.17 30.76 -29.88
CA ASN A 140 -3.76 29.41 -29.49
C ASN A 140 -2.83 29.46 -28.29
N PHE A 141 -3.05 28.57 -27.33
CA PHE A 141 -2.18 28.40 -26.16
C PHE A 141 -0.97 27.54 -26.49
N GLY A 142 0.22 28.00 -26.07
CA GLY A 142 1.45 27.24 -26.08
C GLY A 142 1.53 26.17 -24.97
N THR A 143 2.76 25.74 -24.69
CA THR A 143 3.07 24.81 -23.57
C THR A 143 2.98 25.56 -22.25
N VAL A 144 2.47 24.91 -21.21
CA VAL A 144 2.54 25.44 -19.84
C VAL A 144 3.91 25.13 -19.25
N GLU A 145 4.63 26.20 -18.84
CA GLU A 145 5.89 26.09 -18.13
C GLU A 145 5.64 26.27 -16.64
N THR A 146 6.31 25.46 -15.83
CA THR A 146 6.10 25.42 -14.38
C THR A 146 7.42 25.47 -13.65
N ASN A 147 7.56 26.40 -12.68
CA ASN A 147 8.71 26.47 -11.80
C ASN A 147 8.30 26.67 -10.34
N THR A 148 9.08 26.08 -9.43
CA THR A 148 8.92 26.21 -7.97
C THR A 148 10.11 26.96 -7.36
N TYR A 149 9.81 28.00 -6.57
CA TYR A 149 10.79 28.85 -5.91
C TYR A 149 10.63 28.80 -4.39
N PHE A 150 11.69 28.40 -3.69
CA PHE A 150 11.77 28.41 -2.23
C PHE A 150 12.61 29.60 -1.77
N VAL A 151 11.98 30.56 -1.09
CA VAL A 151 12.63 31.84 -0.70
C VAL A 151 12.53 32.05 0.80
N GLY A 152 13.60 32.56 1.41
CA GLY A 152 13.63 32.96 2.81
C GLY A 152 13.52 31.82 3.82
N THR A 153 12.50 31.84 4.65
CA THR A 153 12.30 30.87 5.76
C THR A 153 12.27 29.40 5.28
N VAL A 154 11.49 29.11 4.26
CA VAL A 154 11.39 27.75 3.69
C VAL A 154 12.73 27.28 3.11
N ALA A 155 13.45 28.19 2.44
CA ALA A 155 14.77 27.89 1.87
C ALA A 155 15.77 27.50 2.97
N MET A 156 15.74 28.22 4.08
CA MET A 156 16.58 27.93 5.25
C MET A 156 16.24 26.57 5.88
N HIS A 157 14.95 26.25 6.06
CA HIS A 157 14.50 24.98 6.63
C HIS A 157 14.93 23.80 5.76
N ILE A 158 14.74 23.87 4.43
CA ILE A 158 15.17 22.84 3.49
C ILE A 158 16.69 22.63 3.56
N LYS A 159 17.48 23.69 3.50
CA LYS A 159 18.96 23.61 3.58
C LYS A 159 19.42 22.95 4.88
N ASN A 160 18.83 23.31 6.02
CA ASN A 160 19.18 22.72 7.31
C ASN A 160 18.82 21.24 7.38
N ALA A 161 17.63 20.86 6.88
CA ALA A 161 17.17 19.49 6.84
C ALA A 161 18.08 18.62 5.95
N GLN A 162 18.45 19.10 4.78
CA GLN A 162 19.35 18.38 3.87
C GLN A 162 20.76 18.23 4.45
N LYS A 163 21.29 19.28 5.05
CA LYS A 163 22.60 19.21 5.73
C LYS A 163 22.61 18.16 6.84
N SER A 164 21.54 18.07 7.64
CA SER A 164 21.39 17.06 8.68
C SER A 164 21.31 15.66 8.09
N ALA A 165 20.54 15.46 7.02
CA ALA A 165 20.38 14.19 6.33
C ALA A 165 21.70 13.72 5.69
N GLN A 166 22.44 14.61 5.07
CA GLN A 166 23.74 14.30 4.49
C GLN A 166 24.75 13.89 5.57
N ALA A 167 24.79 14.59 6.70
CA ALA A 167 25.63 14.22 7.84
C ALA A 167 25.22 12.86 8.44
N ALA A 168 23.96 12.47 8.34
CA ALA A 168 23.44 11.17 8.78
C ALA A 168 23.76 10.02 7.79
N GLY A 169 24.12 10.33 6.54
CA GLY A 169 24.44 9.35 5.51
C GLY A 169 23.23 8.78 4.76
N ILE A 170 22.03 9.35 4.96
CA ILE A 170 20.82 9.01 4.17
C ILE A 170 20.31 10.34 3.58
N PRO A 171 20.50 10.58 2.27
CA PRO A 171 20.17 11.86 1.67
C PRO A 171 18.67 12.12 1.65
N LEU A 172 18.32 13.39 1.81
CA LEU A 172 16.96 13.91 1.74
C LEU A 172 16.73 14.61 0.42
N SER A 173 15.66 14.21 -0.29
CA SER A 173 15.17 14.94 -1.46
C SER A 173 13.99 15.84 -1.12
N VAL A 174 13.68 16.77 -2.03
CA VAL A 174 12.49 17.60 -1.98
C VAL A 174 11.70 17.42 -3.27
N MET A 175 10.40 17.31 -3.19
CA MET A 175 9.52 17.24 -4.35
C MET A 175 8.41 18.28 -4.21
N SER A 176 8.30 19.18 -5.18
CA SER A 176 7.17 20.06 -5.34
C SER A 176 6.20 19.43 -6.34
N ILE A 177 4.95 19.29 -5.95
CA ILE A 177 3.86 18.80 -6.79
C ILE A 177 2.91 19.97 -7.01
N SER A 178 2.62 20.33 -8.26
CA SER A 178 1.64 21.34 -8.57
C SER A 178 0.50 20.79 -9.41
N MET A 179 -0.72 21.10 -9.01
CA MET A 179 -1.93 20.58 -9.65
C MET A 179 -3.14 21.47 -9.35
N ASN A 180 -4.25 21.24 -10.05
CA ASN A 180 -5.46 22.01 -9.77
C ASN A 180 -6.03 21.66 -8.38
N TYR A 181 -6.41 22.68 -7.60
CA TYR A 181 -7.04 22.54 -6.30
C TYR A 181 -8.24 21.61 -6.31
N GLU A 182 -9.12 21.72 -7.32
CA GLU A 182 -10.33 20.90 -7.46
C GLU A 182 -10.02 19.42 -7.67
N ASP A 183 -8.90 19.10 -8.32
CA ASP A 183 -8.48 17.72 -8.53
C ASP A 183 -8.10 17.02 -7.22
N LEU A 184 -7.68 17.79 -6.20
CA LEU A 184 -7.44 17.30 -4.85
C LEU A 184 -8.72 17.30 -3.99
N PHE A 185 -9.48 18.40 -3.98
CA PHE A 185 -10.42 18.70 -2.90
C PHE A 185 -11.87 18.89 -3.33
N ASP A 186 -12.21 18.86 -4.63
CA ASP A 186 -13.59 18.93 -5.07
C ASP A 186 -14.44 17.78 -4.51
N TYR A 187 -15.71 18.08 -4.21
CA TYR A 187 -16.63 17.13 -3.61
C TYR A 187 -16.89 15.88 -4.46
N GLU A 188 -17.02 16.04 -5.79
CA GLU A 188 -17.33 14.94 -6.71
C GLU A 188 -16.07 14.23 -7.24
N LYS A 189 -15.06 15.00 -7.65
CA LYS A 189 -13.87 14.52 -8.37
C LYS A 189 -12.56 14.58 -7.60
N GLY A 190 -12.53 15.27 -6.46
CA GLY A 190 -11.30 15.42 -5.65
C GLY A 190 -10.81 14.09 -5.10
N ILE A 191 -9.54 13.78 -5.38
CA ILE A 191 -8.95 12.47 -5.02
C ILE A 191 -8.51 12.37 -3.57
N TYR A 192 -8.39 13.49 -2.86
CA TYR A 192 -7.84 13.52 -1.50
C TYR A 192 -8.91 13.52 -0.40
N VAL A 193 -10.15 13.78 -0.74
CA VAL A 193 -11.28 13.96 0.18
C VAL A 193 -12.16 12.71 0.30
N LYS A 194 -13.04 12.69 1.29
CA LYS A 194 -14.11 11.71 1.40
C LYS A 194 -15.11 11.85 0.25
N GLY A 195 -15.57 13.06 0.02
CA GLY A 195 -16.40 13.45 -1.10
C GLY A 195 -17.77 12.78 -1.19
N LYS A 196 -18.38 12.87 -2.35
CA LYS A 196 -19.72 12.38 -2.67
C LYS A 196 -19.88 10.87 -2.43
N ILE A 197 -18.87 10.09 -2.81
CA ILE A 197 -18.91 8.62 -2.67
C ILE A 197 -19.05 8.21 -1.20
N PHE A 198 -18.38 8.91 -0.29
CA PHE A 198 -18.49 8.64 1.13
C PHE A 198 -19.88 8.99 1.67
N ASP A 199 -20.45 10.11 1.28
CA ASP A 199 -21.76 10.53 1.72
C ASP A 199 -22.86 9.55 1.27
N GLU A 200 -22.77 9.06 0.05
CA GLU A 200 -23.67 8.03 -0.48
C GLU A 200 -23.50 6.70 0.29
N ALA A 201 -22.25 6.32 0.58
CA ALA A 201 -21.95 5.12 1.34
C ALA A 201 -22.47 5.21 2.78
N VAL A 202 -22.33 6.36 3.43
CA VAL A 202 -22.90 6.63 4.77
C VAL A 202 -24.41 6.58 4.76
N ALA A 203 -25.06 7.22 3.79
CA ALA A 203 -26.51 7.19 3.67
C ALA A 203 -27.04 5.77 3.54
N LYS A 204 -26.40 4.98 2.66
CA LYS A 204 -26.72 3.56 2.46
C LYS A 204 -26.47 2.72 3.74
N TYR A 205 -25.32 2.94 4.40
CA TYR A 205 -25.00 2.25 5.64
C TYR A 205 -26.03 2.50 6.74
N LEU A 206 -26.51 3.74 6.90
CA LEU A 206 -27.51 4.10 7.89
C LEU A 206 -28.91 3.55 7.56
N GLU A 207 -29.28 3.42 6.27
CA GLU A 207 -30.52 2.74 5.85
C GLU A 207 -30.48 1.25 6.22
N GLU A 208 -29.34 0.59 5.97
CA GLU A 208 -29.16 -0.81 6.32
C GLU A 208 -28.99 -1.04 7.85
N ASN A 209 -28.54 -0.03 8.58
CA ASN A 209 -28.24 -0.07 10.02
C ASN A 209 -28.91 1.07 10.79
N PRO A 210 -30.26 1.10 10.90
CA PRO A 210 -31.00 2.22 11.48
C PRO A 210 -30.69 2.47 12.99
N LYS A 211 -30.02 1.53 13.65
CA LYS A 211 -29.60 1.66 15.05
C LYS A 211 -28.12 2.01 15.21
N ALA A 212 -27.42 2.35 14.13
CA ALA A 212 -26.01 2.74 14.20
C ALA A 212 -25.81 3.92 15.18
N THR A 213 -24.85 3.76 16.08
CA THR A 213 -24.43 4.75 17.05
C THR A 213 -23.24 5.55 16.51
N THR A 214 -22.84 6.60 17.25
CA THR A 214 -21.63 7.35 16.96
C THR A 214 -20.39 6.45 16.92
N ASP A 215 -20.25 5.53 17.89
CA ASP A 215 -19.12 4.61 17.95
C ASP A 215 -19.09 3.68 16.73
N THR A 216 -20.25 3.14 16.35
CA THR A 216 -20.39 2.35 15.13
C THR A 216 -19.98 3.15 13.88
N MET A 217 -20.35 4.42 13.79
CA MET A 217 -20.00 5.28 12.66
C MET A 217 -18.52 5.63 12.66
N ASN A 218 -17.91 5.87 13.81
CA ASN A 218 -16.48 6.12 13.92
C ASN A 218 -15.66 4.91 13.44
N ASP A 219 -16.08 3.69 13.80
CA ASP A 219 -15.46 2.45 13.30
C ASP A 219 -15.65 2.30 11.78
N GLN A 220 -16.83 2.58 11.26
CA GLN A 220 -17.13 2.46 9.83
C GLN A 220 -16.52 3.59 8.98
N ALA A 221 -16.25 4.76 9.52
CA ALA A 221 -15.78 5.92 8.77
C ALA A 221 -14.47 5.70 7.99
N ARG A 222 -13.62 4.78 8.45
CA ARG A 222 -12.40 4.37 7.76
C ARG A 222 -12.61 3.22 6.75
N ARG A 223 -13.75 2.55 6.80
CA ARG A 223 -14.04 1.33 6.02
C ARG A 223 -15.05 1.56 4.91
N LEU A 224 -15.82 2.66 5.01
CA LEU A 224 -16.80 3.02 3.99
C LEU A 224 -16.07 3.55 2.73
N PRO A 225 -16.60 3.27 1.54
CA PRO A 225 -16.10 3.85 0.31
C PRO A 225 -16.05 5.38 0.37
N ALA A 226 -15.03 5.96 -0.24
CA ALA A 226 -14.81 7.40 -0.33
C ALA A 226 -14.12 7.73 -1.66
N ASN A 227 -14.03 9.02 -2.03
CA ASN A 227 -13.30 9.42 -3.24
C ASN A 227 -11.86 8.93 -3.20
N TYR A 228 -11.15 9.09 -2.06
CA TYR A 228 -9.78 8.64 -1.93
C TYR A 228 -9.58 7.11 -2.00
N ASN A 229 -10.65 6.31 -1.93
CA ASN A 229 -10.55 4.85 -2.12
C ASN A 229 -10.62 4.43 -3.58
N GLN A 230 -10.99 5.35 -4.47
CA GLN A 230 -11.18 5.03 -5.86
C GLN A 230 -9.85 4.73 -6.57
N LYS A 231 -9.91 3.91 -7.60
CA LYS A 231 -8.76 3.38 -8.33
C LYS A 231 -9.03 3.45 -9.84
N GLY A 232 -8.00 3.17 -10.62
CA GLY A 232 -8.10 3.20 -12.08
C GLY A 232 -7.74 4.55 -12.68
N LYS A 233 -7.70 4.62 -14.01
CA LYS A 233 -7.29 5.81 -14.76
C LYS A 233 -8.28 6.96 -14.57
N ASP A 234 -9.56 6.68 -14.34
CA ASP A 234 -10.60 7.69 -14.12
C ASP A 234 -10.35 8.54 -12.84
N TRP A 235 -9.56 7.99 -11.91
CA TRP A 235 -9.15 8.67 -10.69
C TRP A 235 -7.67 9.11 -10.70
N GLU A 236 -7.07 9.19 -11.87
CA GLU A 236 -5.76 9.79 -12.09
C GLU A 236 -5.94 11.27 -12.42
N ARG A 237 -5.15 12.13 -11.79
CA ARG A 237 -5.17 13.58 -12.01
C ARG A 237 -3.86 14.03 -12.63
N ASN A 238 -3.91 15.09 -13.40
CA ASN A 238 -2.71 15.72 -13.94
C ASN A 238 -1.97 16.48 -12.85
N ALA A 239 -0.66 16.33 -12.79
CA ALA A 239 0.23 17.05 -11.90
C ALA A 239 1.55 17.35 -12.59
N HIS A 240 2.23 18.40 -12.15
CA HIS A 240 3.62 18.66 -12.48
C HIS A 240 4.49 18.40 -11.26
N ILE A 241 5.67 17.85 -11.45
CA ILE A 241 6.65 17.64 -10.40
C ILE A 241 7.93 18.40 -10.68
N ASP A 242 8.45 19.08 -9.66
CA ASP A 242 9.83 19.55 -9.57
C ASP A 242 10.53 18.70 -8.51
N TYR A 243 11.57 17.97 -8.88
CA TYR A 243 12.34 17.14 -7.99
C TYR A 243 13.72 17.71 -7.74
N PHE A 244 14.07 17.88 -6.47
CA PHE A 244 15.30 18.55 -6.06
C PHE A 244 16.16 17.62 -5.22
N GLU A 245 17.46 17.70 -5.48
CA GLU A 245 18.49 17.10 -4.66
C GLU A 245 19.59 18.11 -4.34
N THR A 246 20.39 17.81 -3.32
CA THR A 246 21.56 18.60 -2.97
C THR A 246 22.84 17.84 -3.26
N ASP A 247 23.85 18.55 -3.73
CA ASP A 247 25.26 18.11 -3.75
C ASP A 247 25.98 18.40 -2.43
N GLY A 248 25.25 18.88 -1.41
CA GLY A 248 25.78 19.35 -0.13
C GLY A 248 26.00 20.86 -0.05
N THR A 249 25.95 21.56 -1.16
CA THR A 249 26.16 23.02 -1.26
C THR A 249 24.95 23.74 -1.81
N THR A 250 24.42 23.22 -2.92
CA THR A 250 23.25 23.76 -3.64
C THR A 250 22.09 22.79 -3.55
N LEU A 251 20.88 23.28 -3.75
CA LEU A 251 19.69 22.47 -4.02
C LEU A 251 19.26 22.75 -5.45
N ASP A 252 19.50 21.79 -6.31
CA ASP A 252 19.23 21.91 -7.73
C ASP A 252 17.98 21.11 -8.13
N CYS A 253 17.21 21.68 -9.05
CA CYS A 253 16.10 20.96 -9.68
C CYS A 253 16.67 19.93 -10.69
N GLN A 254 16.49 18.65 -10.38
CA GLN A 254 17.07 17.55 -11.16
C GLN A 254 16.11 17.00 -12.20
N LEU A 255 14.81 17.16 -11.97
CA LEU A 255 13.77 16.70 -12.88
C LEU A 255 12.55 17.61 -12.78
N GLN A 256 12.07 18.03 -13.96
CA GLN A 256 10.78 18.70 -14.14
C GLN A 256 9.97 17.89 -15.14
N GLN A 257 8.76 17.48 -14.74
CA GLN A 257 7.95 16.62 -15.58
C GLN A 257 6.47 16.62 -15.19
N ASP A 258 5.60 16.64 -16.20
CA ASP A 258 4.18 16.34 -16.02
C ASP A 258 3.97 14.84 -15.84
N CYS A 259 3.01 14.49 -15.00
CA CYS A 259 2.70 13.11 -14.67
C CYS A 259 1.24 12.96 -14.22
N GLY A 260 0.77 11.71 -14.18
CA GLY A 260 -0.47 11.38 -13.48
C GLY A 260 -0.21 11.13 -12.00
N ILE A 261 -1.16 11.52 -11.15
CA ILE A 261 -1.10 11.27 -9.71
C ILE A 261 -2.38 10.56 -9.23
N ARG A 262 -2.22 9.58 -8.34
CA ARG A 262 -3.32 8.88 -7.63
C ARG A 262 -3.01 8.72 -6.16
N ILE A 263 -4.05 8.52 -5.35
CA ILE A 263 -3.84 8.06 -3.97
C ILE A 263 -3.35 6.62 -3.98
N GLN A 264 -2.30 6.34 -3.18
CA GLN A 264 -1.68 5.02 -3.00
C GLN A 264 -2.03 4.45 -1.64
N GLY A 265 -1.96 3.12 -1.51
CA GLY A 265 -2.21 2.39 -0.26
C GLY A 265 -3.57 1.68 -0.26
N ASN A 266 -3.87 1.06 0.88
CA ASN A 266 -5.15 0.40 1.14
C ASN A 266 -5.83 1.07 2.34
N TYR A 267 -5.59 0.58 3.55
CA TYR A 267 -6.15 1.16 4.78
C TYR A 267 -5.66 2.59 5.03
N SER A 268 -4.39 2.87 4.73
CA SER A 268 -3.76 4.20 4.85
C SER A 268 -4.35 5.28 3.92
N ARG A 269 -5.18 4.92 2.92
CA ARG A 269 -5.93 5.90 2.10
C ARG A 269 -6.86 6.77 2.94
N SER A 270 -7.35 6.25 4.07
CA SER A 270 -8.20 6.98 5.00
C SER A 270 -7.43 7.86 6.00
N ASP A 271 -6.09 7.82 6.00
CA ASP A 271 -5.27 8.65 6.88
C ASP A 271 -5.28 10.11 6.43
N LEU A 272 -4.92 11.04 7.34
CA LEU A 272 -4.76 12.45 7.03
C LEU A 272 -3.72 12.66 5.94
N MET A 273 -2.53 12.10 6.15
CA MET A 273 -1.48 12.06 5.16
C MET A 273 -1.63 10.78 4.34
N LYS A 274 -1.94 10.92 3.07
CA LYS A 274 -2.15 9.79 2.16
C LYS A 274 -0.88 9.49 1.38
N GLY A 275 -0.65 8.20 1.10
CA GLY A 275 0.34 7.82 0.09
C GLY A 275 -0.09 8.30 -1.30
N LEU A 276 0.89 8.65 -2.14
CA LEU A 276 0.68 9.10 -3.51
C LEU A 276 1.45 8.19 -4.46
N ARG A 277 0.92 7.97 -5.66
CA ARG A 277 1.62 7.26 -6.74
C ARG A 277 1.64 8.12 -7.96
N LEU A 278 2.83 8.32 -8.52
CA LEU A 278 3.10 9.10 -9.72
C LEU A 278 3.25 8.16 -10.92
N TYR A 279 2.70 8.56 -12.06
CA TYR A 279 2.69 7.79 -13.29
C TYR A 279 3.29 8.62 -14.43
N ALA A 280 4.41 8.19 -14.99
CA ALA A 280 4.90 8.73 -16.25
C ALA A 280 4.16 8.04 -17.39
N ARG A 281 3.46 8.83 -18.22
CA ARG A 281 2.69 8.34 -19.36
C ARG A 281 2.88 9.27 -20.55
N ALA A 282 2.73 8.72 -21.77
CA ALA A 282 2.73 9.52 -23.00
C ALA A 282 1.65 10.62 -22.98
N ASP A 283 0.51 10.36 -22.33
CA ASP A 283 -0.59 11.33 -22.15
C ASP A 283 -0.13 12.61 -21.42
N TYR A 284 0.95 12.53 -20.63
CA TYR A 284 1.61 13.64 -19.92
C TYR A 284 2.95 14.02 -20.55
N GLY A 285 3.22 13.62 -21.78
CA GLY A 285 4.45 13.93 -22.56
C GLY A 285 5.54 12.86 -22.46
N LYS A 286 5.97 12.47 -21.26
CA LYS A 286 7.10 11.52 -21.09
C LYS A 286 6.64 10.20 -20.48
N LYS A 287 7.01 9.08 -21.11
CA LYS A 287 6.62 7.71 -20.67
C LYS A 287 7.37 7.21 -19.43
N ASN A 288 8.47 7.85 -19.04
CA ASN A 288 9.28 7.45 -17.89
C ASN A 288 9.83 8.69 -17.19
N PHE A 289 9.99 8.59 -15.87
CA PHE A 289 10.85 9.45 -15.09
C PHE A 289 12.29 9.00 -15.32
N LYS A 290 13.12 9.86 -15.91
CA LYS A 290 14.52 9.54 -16.26
C LYS A 290 15.48 10.24 -15.31
N TYR A 291 15.68 9.66 -14.14
CA TYR A 291 16.61 10.15 -13.13
C TYR A 291 17.01 9.01 -12.18
N PRO A 292 18.25 8.95 -11.66
CA PRO A 292 18.69 7.93 -10.71
C PRO A 292 18.23 8.24 -9.27
N PHE A 293 16.93 8.21 -9.02
CA PHE A 293 16.33 8.59 -7.73
C PHE A 293 16.89 7.82 -6.53
N PHE A 294 17.35 6.59 -6.73
CA PHE A 294 17.72 5.66 -5.68
C PHE A 294 19.14 5.14 -5.90
N GLU A 295 20.06 5.48 -5.02
CA GLU A 295 21.47 5.07 -5.11
C GLU A 295 21.65 3.55 -4.97
N ASN A 296 20.79 2.93 -4.18
CA ASN A 296 20.79 1.48 -3.94
C ASN A 296 20.03 0.66 -4.98
N ALA A 297 19.28 1.29 -5.90
CA ALA A 297 18.64 0.59 -7.00
C ALA A 297 19.62 0.34 -8.13
N LYS A 298 20.03 -0.92 -8.29
CA LYS A 298 21.00 -1.35 -9.30
C LYS A 298 20.39 -2.44 -10.18
N ASP A 299 20.84 -2.50 -11.43
CA ASP A 299 20.62 -3.66 -12.27
C ASP A 299 21.59 -4.79 -11.92
N ASP A 300 21.42 -5.96 -12.52
CA ASP A 300 22.28 -7.14 -12.31
C ASP A 300 23.75 -6.91 -12.64
N ASN A 301 24.09 -5.85 -13.38
CA ASN A 301 25.46 -5.44 -13.71
C ASN A 301 26.01 -4.39 -12.73
N GLY A 302 25.25 -4.04 -11.68
CA GLY A 302 25.64 -3.04 -10.68
C GLY A 302 25.48 -1.59 -11.13
N LYS A 303 24.86 -1.32 -12.28
CA LYS A 303 24.60 0.02 -12.79
C LYS A 303 23.34 0.59 -12.14
N THR A 304 23.38 1.85 -11.75
CA THR A 304 22.21 2.54 -11.16
C THR A 304 21.06 2.64 -12.17
N ILE A 305 19.88 2.21 -11.74
CA ILE A 305 18.63 2.32 -12.50
C ILE A 305 18.23 3.79 -12.60
N LYS A 306 17.95 4.24 -13.83
CA LYS A 306 17.63 5.65 -14.13
C LYS A 306 16.27 5.84 -14.79
N LYS A 307 15.53 4.76 -15.04
CA LYS A 307 14.25 4.81 -15.75
C LYS A 307 13.18 4.17 -14.89
N HIS A 308 12.13 4.94 -14.61
CA HIS A 308 11.03 4.51 -13.77
C HIS A 308 9.70 4.88 -14.43
N LYS A 309 8.79 3.94 -14.54
CA LYS A 309 7.44 4.15 -15.09
C LYS A 309 6.50 4.72 -14.02
N LYS A 310 6.71 4.31 -12.79
CA LYS A 310 5.96 4.71 -11.61
C LYS A 310 6.91 5.05 -10.44
N LEU A 311 6.47 5.98 -9.59
CA LEU A 311 7.12 6.29 -8.33
C LEU A 311 6.05 6.32 -7.23
N VAL A 312 6.43 5.91 -6.03
CA VAL A 312 5.54 5.92 -4.85
C VAL A 312 6.06 6.89 -3.81
N LEU A 313 5.21 7.77 -3.33
CA LEU A 313 5.43 8.57 -2.13
C LEU A 313 4.67 7.90 -0.98
N ARG A 314 5.35 7.08 -0.18
CA ARG A 314 4.75 6.39 0.97
C ARG A 314 4.60 7.32 2.15
N ASN A 315 3.45 7.28 2.81
CA ASN A 315 3.21 8.04 4.04
C ASN A 315 3.80 7.39 5.31
N GLY A 316 4.44 6.21 5.19
CA GLY A 316 4.95 5.42 6.30
C GLY A 316 3.97 4.34 6.78
N GLY A 317 2.96 4.01 5.95
CA GLY A 317 1.99 2.95 6.20
C GLY A 317 1.15 3.16 7.47
N ASN A 318 0.65 2.07 8.03
CA ASN A 318 -0.13 2.09 9.27
C ASN A 318 0.71 2.49 10.49
N TYR A 319 2.03 2.45 10.36
CA TYR A 319 2.99 2.76 11.41
C TYR A 319 3.46 4.23 11.41
N ALA A 320 2.93 5.03 10.48
CA ALA A 320 3.28 6.45 10.35
C ALA A 320 3.03 7.27 11.62
N PHE A 321 2.13 6.81 12.48
CA PHE A 321 1.72 7.50 13.70
C PHE A 321 2.41 7.00 14.97
N ALA A 322 2.68 5.71 15.05
CA ALA A 322 3.09 5.05 16.30
C ALA A 322 4.50 4.46 16.23
N GLY A 323 5.13 4.54 15.07
CA GLY A 323 6.44 3.96 14.81
C GLY A 323 7.43 4.97 14.26
N THR A 324 8.49 4.45 13.69
CA THR A 324 9.58 5.25 13.14
C THR A 324 9.22 5.96 11.84
N LYS A 325 8.11 5.60 11.19
CA LYS A 325 7.71 6.03 9.86
C LYS A 325 8.53 5.43 8.71
N TYR A 326 9.76 5.00 8.94
CA TYR A 326 10.70 4.50 7.94
C TYR A 326 10.96 2.98 8.03
N ASN A 327 10.13 2.21 8.76
CA ASN A 327 10.39 0.79 9.00
C ASN A 327 10.63 -0.02 7.72
N ASP A 328 9.76 0.09 6.74
CA ASP A 328 9.89 -0.64 5.47
C ASP A 328 11.21 -0.31 4.76
N ALA A 329 11.51 0.98 4.59
CA ALA A 329 12.75 1.44 3.96
C ALA A 329 14.00 0.99 4.73
N TYR A 330 13.94 1.01 6.06
CA TYR A 330 15.04 0.53 6.92
C TYR A 330 15.32 -0.96 6.68
N TRP A 331 14.28 -1.81 6.72
CA TRP A 331 14.47 -3.24 6.49
C TRP A 331 14.97 -3.52 5.08
N GLN A 332 14.32 -2.97 4.07
CA GLN A 332 14.69 -3.20 2.68
C GLN A 332 16.11 -2.72 2.34
N SER A 333 16.62 -1.66 2.99
CA SER A 333 17.97 -1.14 2.74
C SER A 333 19.11 -2.13 3.05
N MET A 334 18.83 -3.22 3.73
CA MET A 334 19.80 -4.23 4.13
C MET A 334 19.67 -5.57 3.37
N LEU A 335 18.81 -5.64 2.32
CA LEU A 335 18.41 -6.91 1.71
C LEU A 335 18.82 -7.04 0.23
N SER A 336 19.57 -6.08 -0.31
CA SER A 336 19.90 -6.04 -1.75
C SER A 336 20.84 -7.16 -2.24
N ASP A 337 21.40 -7.94 -1.33
CA ASP A 337 22.26 -9.08 -1.61
C ASP A 337 21.53 -10.44 -1.54
N LEU A 338 20.21 -10.43 -1.33
CA LEU A 338 19.36 -11.62 -1.29
C LEU A 338 18.65 -11.84 -2.63
N ASP A 339 18.24 -13.08 -2.88
CA ASP A 339 17.52 -13.46 -4.11
C ASP A 339 16.03 -13.14 -4.07
N CYS A 340 15.75 -11.89 -3.72
CA CYS A 340 14.40 -11.33 -3.68
C CYS A 340 14.41 -9.86 -4.10
N GLU A 341 13.36 -9.43 -4.75
CA GLU A 341 13.23 -8.05 -5.18
C GLU A 341 13.12 -7.10 -4.00
N THR A 342 13.86 -6.00 -4.06
CA THR A 342 13.80 -4.89 -3.09
C THR A 342 13.41 -3.59 -3.76
N GLN A 343 12.83 -2.68 -2.99
CA GLN A 343 12.47 -1.35 -3.49
C GLN A 343 13.51 -0.31 -3.06
N GLY A 344 14.15 0.33 -4.02
CA GLY A 344 14.96 1.52 -3.76
C GLY A 344 14.10 2.59 -3.09
N SER A 345 14.64 3.27 -2.09
CA SER A 345 13.90 4.28 -1.34
C SER A 345 14.76 5.44 -0.89
N ARG A 346 14.11 6.59 -0.65
CA ARG A 346 14.76 7.83 -0.19
C ARG A 346 13.80 8.66 0.66
N ALA A 347 14.31 9.34 1.70
CA ALA A 347 13.55 10.34 2.43
C ALA A 347 13.20 11.52 1.50
N CYS A 348 11.95 11.98 1.53
CA CYS A 348 11.47 13.04 0.66
C CYS A 348 10.52 13.98 1.39
N VAL A 349 10.83 15.27 1.42
CA VAL A 349 9.91 16.32 1.84
C VAL A 349 9.07 16.74 0.64
N VAL A 350 7.75 16.69 0.78
CA VAL A 350 6.81 17.02 -0.29
C VAL A 350 6.11 18.35 -0.01
N TYR A 351 6.03 19.17 -1.04
CA TYR A 351 5.21 20.38 -1.11
C TYR A 351 4.10 20.16 -2.14
N ILE A 352 2.90 20.62 -1.86
CA ILE A 352 1.81 20.68 -2.84
C ILE A 352 1.41 22.13 -3.04
N ASP A 353 1.42 22.59 -4.29
CA ASP A 353 1.15 23.96 -4.69
C ASP A 353 1.95 24.99 -3.86
N GLY A 354 3.21 24.63 -3.61
CA GLY A 354 4.15 25.44 -2.85
C GLY A 354 4.07 25.28 -1.33
N GLU A 355 3.06 24.64 -0.76
CA GLU A 355 2.90 24.49 0.68
C GLU A 355 3.43 23.12 1.18
N TYR A 356 4.12 23.15 2.33
CA TYR A 356 4.63 21.93 2.97
C TYR A 356 3.50 20.91 3.18
N TRP A 357 3.64 19.76 2.54
CA TRP A 357 2.63 18.71 2.61
C TRP A 357 3.01 17.56 3.53
N GLY A 358 4.28 17.27 3.69
CA GLY A 358 4.72 16.28 4.67
C GLY A 358 6.03 15.58 4.33
N LEU A 359 6.47 14.77 5.28
CA LEU A 359 7.64 13.89 5.15
C LEU A 359 7.20 12.53 4.62
N TYR A 360 7.66 12.19 3.44
CA TYR A 360 7.38 10.94 2.71
C TYR A 360 8.62 10.06 2.57
N ILE A 361 8.40 8.85 2.13
CA ILE A 361 9.42 7.97 1.58
C ILE A 361 9.15 7.88 0.08
N LEU A 362 10.05 8.42 -0.74
CA LEU A 362 10.04 8.17 -2.19
C LEU A 362 10.56 6.75 -2.41
N GLN A 363 9.83 5.93 -3.19
CA GLN A 363 10.11 4.50 -3.33
C GLN A 363 9.83 4.02 -4.76
N GLN A 364 10.56 2.99 -5.22
CA GLN A 364 10.24 2.25 -6.44
C GLN A 364 8.90 1.50 -6.30
N ASP A 365 8.27 1.22 -7.43
CA ASP A 365 7.11 0.33 -7.50
C ASP A 365 7.48 -0.94 -8.27
N PHE A 366 6.99 -2.09 -7.86
CA PHE A 366 7.15 -3.33 -8.59
C PHE A 366 6.16 -3.35 -9.76
N ASP A 367 6.62 -2.91 -10.92
CA ASP A 367 5.88 -2.98 -12.17
C ASP A 367 6.72 -3.67 -13.26
N ASP A 368 6.11 -3.91 -14.40
CA ASP A 368 6.78 -4.54 -15.56
C ASP A 368 8.13 -3.88 -15.92
N SER A 369 8.20 -2.54 -15.84
CA SER A 369 9.42 -1.78 -16.10
C SER A 369 10.49 -1.94 -15.01
N TYR A 370 10.11 -2.20 -13.77
CA TYR A 370 11.05 -2.50 -12.70
C TYR A 370 11.88 -3.74 -13.05
N PHE A 371 11.22 -4.83 -13.47
CA PHE A 371 11.88 -6.09 -13.80
C PHE A 371 12.69 -5.98 -15.11
N GLU A 372 12.19 -5.23 -16.11
CA GLU A 372 12.94 -4.91 -17.31
C GLU A 372 14.26 -4.19 -17.00
N GLU A 373 14.21 -3.14 -16.16
CA GLU A 373 15.36 -2.31 -15.83
C GLU A 373 16.34 -3.01 -14.87
N THR A 374 15.86 -3.90 -14.01
CA THR A 374 16.67 -4.62 -13.02
C THR A 374 17.35 -5.84 -13.65
N HIS A 375 16.60 -6.68 -14.36
CA HIS A 375 17.05 -7.99 -14.82
C HIS A 375 17.15 -8.12 -16.34
N GLY A 376 16.78 -7.09 -17.10
CA GLY A 376 16.80 -7.13 -18.56
C GLY A 376 15.80 -8.13 -19.16
N VAL A 377 14.78 -8.53 -18.43
CA VAL A 377 13.71 -9.40 -18.91
C VAL A 377 12.75 -8.64 -19.82
N ASP A 378 12.06 -9.35 -20.72
CA ASP A 378 11.00 -8.74 -21.51
C ASP A 378 9.81 -8.36 -20.58
N LYS A 379 9.58 -7.04 -20.44
CA LYS A 379 8.49 -6.51 -19.58
C LYS A 379 7.10 -7.04 -19.97
N ASP A 380 6.88 -7.34 -21.27
CA ASP A 380 5.59 -7.81 -21.75
C ASP A 380 5.37 -9.29 -21.36
N SER A 381 6.42 -10.01 -20.95
CA SER A 381 6.35 -11.36 -20.39
C SER A 381 6.23 -11.40 -18.85
N VAL A 382 6.40 -10.26 -18.18
CA VAL A 382 6.34 -10.21 -16.71
C VAL A 382 4.92 -10.35 -16.20
N VAL A 383 4.73 -11.24 -15.22
CA VAL A 383 3.51 -11.34 -14.44
C VAL A 383 3.82 -11.25 -12.94
N VAL A 384 3.00 -10.50 -12.22
CA VAL A 384 3.14 -10.28 -10.77
C VAL A 384 1.84 -10.60 -10.06
N TYR A 385 1.90 -11.48 -9.08
CA TYR A 385 0.80 -11.76 -8.15
C TYR A 385 1.02 -11.05 -6.83
N LYS A 386 -0.05 -10.50 -6.26
CA LYS A 386 0.00 -9.73 -5.03
C LYS A 386 -1.22 -9.95 -4.14
N ALA A 387 -1.00 -10.10 -2.84
CA ALA A 387 -2.06 -10.14 -1.84
C ALA A 387 -2.24 -8.78 -1.18
N SER A 388 -3.46 -8.25 -1.25
CA SER A 388 -3.85 -7.00 -0.60
C SER A 388 -5.37 -7.01 -0.35
N ASP A 389 -5.81 -6.51 0.80
CA ASP A 389 -7.22 -6.53 1.23
C ASP A 389 -8.21 -5.92 0.24
N ALA A 390 -7.78 -4.87 -0.47
CA ALA A 390 -8.70 -4.06 -1.24
C ALA A 390 -8.91 -4.60 -2.66
N ASP A 391 -7.92 -5.30 -3.19
CA ASP A 391 -7.86 -5.69 -4.60
C ASP A 391 -7.81 -7.19 -4.82
N ALA A 392 -7.57 -7.94 -3.75
CA ALA A 392 -7.52 -9.39 -3.82
C ALA A 392 -8.84 -9.96 -4.33
N ASP A 393 -8.77 -10.96 -5.20
CA ASP A 393 -9.94 -11.76 -5.53
C ASP A 393 -10.50 -12.34 -4.23
N LYS A 394 -11.79 -12.16 -4.00
CA LYS A 394 -12.43 -12.56 -2.73
C LYS A 394 -12.45 -14.07 -2.53
N GLU A 395 -12.23 -14.82 -3.58
CA GLU A 395 -12.16 -16.28 -3.52
C GLU A 395 -10.76 -16.76 -3.12
N TYR A 396 -9.70 -16.07 -3.57
CA TYR A 396 -8.31 -16.52 -3.42
C TYR A 396 -7.48 -15.68 -2.45
N GLY A 397 -7.88 -14.44 -2.16
CA GLY A 397 -7.12 -13.53 -1.30
C GLY A 397 -5.93 -12.84 -1.98
N TYR A 398 -5.76 -13.01 -3.30
CA TYR A 398 -4.72 -12.35 -4.11
C TYR A 398 -5.24 -12.04 -5.53
N LYS A 399 -4.46 -11.28 -6.29
CA LYS A 399 -4.76 -10.88 -7.67
C LYS A 399 -3.52 -10.93 -8.55
N LEU A 400 -3.73 -10.97 -9.85
CA LEU A 400 -2.73 -10.57 -10.84
C LEU A 400 -2.62 -9.04 -10.80
N ASP A 401 -1.44 -8.49 -10.45
CA ASP A 401 -1.18 -7.05 -10.30
C ASP A 401 -0.54 -6.44 -11.55
N GLU A 402 0.37 -7.16 -12.19
CA GLU A 402 0.95 -6.84 -13.50
C GLU A 402 0.82 -8.04 -14.43
N GLY A 403 0.81 -7.76 -15.73
CA GLY A 403 0.61 -8.75 -16.79
C GLY A 403 -0.81 -8.77 -17.31
N THR A 404 -0.99 -9.39 -18.47
CA THR A 404 -2.27 -9.47 -19.19
C THR A 404 -2.61 -10.94 -19.46
N LEU A 405 -3.82 -11.34 -19.10
CA LEU A 405 -4.33 -12.67 -19.43
C LEU A 405 -4.54 -12.80 -20.94
N PRO A 406 -4.30 -13.98 -21.53
CA PRO A 406 -4.60 -14.23 -22.92
C PRO A 406 -6.05 -13.94 -23.28
N ASP A 407 -6.31 -13.63 -24.56
CA ASP A 407 -7.63 -13.30 -25.05
C ASP A 407 -8.63 -14.44 -24.76
N GLY A 408 -9.76 -14.07 -24.11
CA GLY A 408 -10.80 -15.01 -23.72
C GLY A 408 -10.57 -15.75 -22.39
N GLU A 409 -9.40 -15.63 -21.78
CA GLU A 409 -9.12 -16.15 -20.43
C GLU A 409 -9.64 -15.16 -19.37
N THR A 410 -10.26 -15.69 -18.33
CA THR A 410 -10.85 -14.90 -17.22
C THR A 410 -10.44 -15.39 -15.84
N ASP A 411 -9.66 -16.47 -15.79
CA ASP A 411 -9.18 -17.04 -14.53
C ASP A 411 -7.88 -16.32 -14.11
N VAL A 412 -7.93 -15.59 -13.02
CA VAL A 412 -6.79 -14.86 -12.46
C VAL A 412 -5.60 -15.77 -12.09
N ASN A 413 -5.85 -17.07 -11.98
CA ASN A 413 -4.82 -18.08 -11.68
C ASN A 413 -4.15 -18.65 -12.94
N TYR A 414 -4.45 -18.15 -14.12
CA TYR A 414 -3.95 -18.71 -15.39
C TYR A 414 -2.44 -19.00 -15.35
N PHE A 415 -1.63 -18.00 -15.01
CA PHE A 415 -0.17 -18.14 -14.95
C PHE A 415 0.34 -18.90 -13.72
N TYR A 416 -0.55 -19.30 -12.84
CA TYR A 416 -0.27 -19.98 -11.58
C TYR A 416 -0.72 -21.43 -11.58
N ARG A 417 -1.39 -21.91 -12.65
CA ARG A 417 -2.03 -23.22 -12.73
C ARG A 417 -1.06 -24.37 -12.51
N ASP A 418 0.15 -24.29 -13.08
CA ASP A 418 1.13 -25.39 -12.97
C ASP A 418 1.53 -25.60 -11.51
N LEU A 419 1.72 -24.52 -10.78
CA LEU A 419 2.05 -24.58 -9.35
C LEU A 419 0.86 -25.13 -8.54
N MET A 420 -0.36 -24.70 -8.84
CA MET A 420 -1.58 -25.23 -8.20
C MET A 420 -1.78 -26.72 -8.48
N ASN A 421 -1.52 -27.17 -9.70
CA ASN A 421 -1.59 -28.58 -10.06
C ASN A 421 -0.54 -29.40 -9.28
N PHE A 422 0.68 -28.86 -9.17
CA PHE A 422 1.73 -29.51 -8.38
C PHE A 422 1.30 -29.70 -6.91
N PHE A 423 0.71 -28.68 -6.29
CA PHE A 423 0.20 -28.79 -4.91
C PHE A 423 -0.95 -29.80 -4.77
N ALA A 424 -1.75 -30.00 -5.81
CA ALA A 424 -2.84 -30.99 -5.81
C ALA A 424 -2.31 -32.43 -5.89
N GLU A 425 -1.21 -32.63 -6.61
CA GLU A 425 -0.64 -33.96 -6.88
C GLU A 425 0.36 -34.39 -5.81
N HIS A 426 1.12 -33.45 -5.23
CA HIS A 426 2.18 -33.73 -4.26
C HIS A 426 1.82 -33.23 -2.86
N LYS A 427 2.06 -34.08 -1.85
CA LYS A 427 1.80 -33.74 -0.44
C LYS A 427 3.02 -33.15 0.26
N ASN A 428 4.21 -33.42 -0.22
CA ASN A 428 5.50 -32.98 0.33
C ASN A 428 6.62 -33.20 -0.69
N LEU A 429 7.82 -32.71 -0.39
CA LEU A 429 9.03 -32.86 -1.21
C LEU A 429 10.10 -33.70 -0.50
N LYS A 430 9.71 -34.74 0.24
CA LYS A 430 10.65 -35.59 0.99
C LYS A 430 11.61 -36.35 0.08
N ASN A 431 11.22 -36.68 -1.15
CA ASN A 431 12.09 -37.29 -2.13
C ASN A 431 12.73 -36.23 -3.03
N ASP A 432 13.93 -36.49 -3.51
CA ASP A 432 14.72 -35.56 -4.32
C ASP A 432 14.08 -35.30 -5.70
N ALA A 433 13.42 -36.26 -6.30
CA ALA A 433 12.81 -36.07 -7.61
C ALA A 433 11.63 -35.08 -7.60
N ASP A 434 10.76 -35.18 -6.57
CA ASP A 434 9.67 -34.19 -6.38
C ASP A 434 10.24 -32.82 -6.01
N TYR A 435 11.31 -32.76 -5.23
CA TYR A 435 11.99 -31.52 -4.91
C TYR A 435 12.55 -30.84 -6.16
N GLU A 436 13.28 -31.59 -7.00
CA GLU A 436 13.83 -31.06 -8.25
C GLU A 436 12.73 -30.64 -9.23
N ALA A 437 11.62 -31.38 -9.30
CA ALA A 437 10.46 -31.00 -10.11
C ALA A 437 9.83 -29.69 -9.63
N PHE A 438 9.70 -29.53 -8.32
CA PHE A 438 9.17 -28.29 -7.74
C PHE A 438 10.09 -27.08 -7.98
N CYS A 439 11.40 -27.25 -7.89
CA CYS A 439 12.39 -26.20 -8.14
C CYS A 439 12.43 -25.71 -9.60
N LYS A 440 11.75 -26.39 -10.54
CA LYS A 440 11.51 -25.90 -11.90
C LYS A 440 10.35 -24.89 -11.97
N LEU A 441 9.47 -24.89 -10.99
CA LEU A 441 8.31 -23.99 -10.92
C LEU A 441 8.61 -22.76 -10.06
N VAL A 442 9.41 -22.94 -9.01
CA VAL A 442 9.70 -21.91 -8.00
C VAL A 442 11.18 -21.85 -7.76
N ASP A 443 11.72 -20.65 -7.63
CA ASP A 443 13.10 -20.49 -7.19
C ASP A 443 13.23 -20.77 -5.68
N PRO A 444 13.92 -21.85 -5.27
CA PRO A 444 14.00 -22.23 -3.87
C PRO A 444 14.82 -21.24 -3.04
N GLN A 445 15.82 -20.55 -3.64
CA GLN A 445 16.60 -19.55 -2.91
C GLN A 445 15.73 -18.32 -2.62
N SER A 446 14.98 -17.84 -3.60
CA SER A 446 14.07 -16.71 -3.41
C SER A 446 13.03 -16.99 -2.33
N VAL A 447 12.46 -18.21 -2.28
CA VAL A 447 11.56 -18.60 -1.17
C VAL A 447 12.29 -18.61 0.17
N MET A 448 13.52 -19.13 0.20
CA MET A 448 14.33 -19.23 1.42
C MET A 448 14.57 -17.84 1.99
N ASP A 449 15.12 -16.94 1.20
CA ASP A 449 15.47 -15.58 1.58
C ASP A 449 14.24 -14.79 2.04
N TYR A 450 13.17 -14.88 1.24
CA TYR A 450 11.92 -14.20 1.57
C TYR A 450 11.37 -14.59 2.93
N PHE A 451 11.19 -15.91 3.17
CA PHE A 451 10.63 -16.38 4.43
C PHE A 451 11.60 -16.25 5.59
N ALA A 452 12.92 -16.36 5.35
CA ALA A 452 13.91 -16.14 6.39
C ALA A 452 13.89 -14.68 6.88
N VAL A 453 13.82 -13.71 5.97
CA VAL A 453 13.70 -12.29 6.33
C VAL A 453 12.39 -12.01 7.07
N GLN A 454 11.25 -12.41 6.52
CA GLN A 454 9.92 -12.18 7.13
C GLN A 454 9.84 -12.75 8.55
N VAL A 455 10.38 -13.94 8.73
CA VAL A 455 10.45 -14.60 10.02
C VAL A 455 11.46 -13.92 10.94
N TRP A 456 12.65 -13.54 10.44
CA TRP A 456 13.67 -12.87 11.22
C TRP A 456 13.18 -11.53 11.76
N ILE A 457 12.61 -10.67 10.90
CA ILE A 457 12.10 -9.35 11.32
C ILE A 457 10.80 -9.46 12.12
N ASN A 458 10.23 -10.65 12.28
CA ASN A 458 8.94 -10.88 12.92
C ASN A 458 7.84 -10.00 12.33
N ASN A 459 7.76 -9.95 11.00
CA ASN A 459 6.71 -9.22 10.30
C ASN A 459 5.37 -9.94 10.54
N LYS A 460 4.50 -9.33 11.31
CA LYS A 460 3.24 -9.93 11.73
C LYS A 460 2.07 -8.99 11.52
N TRP A 461 0.88 -9.44 11.87
CA TRP A 461 -0.43 -8.82 11.78
C TRP A 461 -1.03 -8.90 10.37
N ASP A 462 -0.36 -8.44 9.37
CA ASP A 462 -0.85 -8.51 7.99
C ASP A 462 -0.23 -9.65 7.18
N TRP A 463 1.05 -9.89 7.35
CA TRP A 463 1.76 -11.03 6.77
C TRP A 463 1.57 -12.29 7.65
N PRO A 464 1.47 -13.48 7.10
CA PRO A 464 1.56 -13.85 5.69
C PRO A 464 0.22 -13.90 4.95
N GLY A 465 -0.89 -13.56 5.56
CA GLY A 465 -2.21 -13.59 4.92
C GLY A 465 -2.33 -12.58 3.78
N LYS A 466 -1.64 -11.44 3.88
CA LYS A 466 -1.46 -10.42 2.84
C LYS A 466 -0.05 -9.84 2.89
N ASN A 467 0.21 -8.80 2.10
CA ASN A 467 1.51 -8.14 2.01
C ASN A 467 2.63 -9.09 1.54
N TRP A 468 2.31 -9.90 0.53
CA TRP A 468 3.28 -10.66 -0.22
C TRP A 468 3.13 -10.38 -1.73
N SER A 469 4.21 -10.58 -2.47
CA SER A 469 4.23 -10.45 -3.92
C SER A 469 5.17 -11.51 -4.50
N MET A 470 4.76 -12.10 -5.62
CA MET A 470 5.53 -13.08 -6.41
C MET A 470 5.49 -12.67 -7.86
N TRP A 471 6.58 -12.90 -8.58
CA TRP A 471 6.66 -12.61 -10.00
C TRP A 471 7.33 -13.74 -10.79
N ARG A 472 7.12 -13.77 -12.10
CA ARG A 472 7.82 -14.62 -13.05
C ARG A 472 7.71 -14.05 -14.47
N THR A 473 8.50 -14.60 -15.39
CA THR A 473 8.26 -14.41 -16.82
C THR A 473 7.37 -15.50 -17.37
N THR A 474 6.53 -15.19 -18.36
CA THR A 474 5.69 -16.15 -19.08
C THR A 474 6.41 -16.73 -20.29
N THR A 475 7.47 -16.06 -20.76
CA THR A 475 8.37 -16.52 -21.84
C THR A 475 9.74 -16.80 -21.25
N VAL A 476 10.32 -17.95 -21.62
CA VAL A 476 11.65 -18.36 -21.18
C VAL A 476 12.70 -17.86 -22.16
N ASP A 477 13.72 -17.16 -21.66
CA ASP A 477 14.95 -16.82 -22.41
C ASP A 477 16.13 -17.56 -21.76
N PRO A 478 16.74 -18.56 -22.43
CA PRO A 478 17.83 -19.33 -21.86
C PRO A 478 19.13 -18.52 -21.63
N ASN A 479 19.21 -17.29 -22.16
CA ASN A 479 20.35 -16.39 -21.97
C ASN A 479 20.16 -15.44 -20.78
N ASN A 480 19.00 -15.45 -20.13
CA ASN A 480 18.71 -14.62 -18.99
C ASN A 480 18.24 -15.49 -17.80
N ALA A 481 19.01 -15.50 -16.72
CA ALA A 481 18.73 -16.33 -15.54
C ALA A 481 17.41 -16.00 -14.85
N TYR A 482 16.90 -14.79 -15.00
CA TYR A 482 15.63 -14.35 -14.42
C TYR A 482 14.44 -14.56 -15.36
N ALA A 483 14.69 -14.84 -16.66
CA ALA A 483 13.66 -15.21 -17.63
C ALA A 483 13.50 -16.73 -17.76
N ASP A 484 13.58 -17.48 -16.69
CA ASP A 484 13.49 -18.94 -16.64
C ASP A 484 12.08 -19.47 -16.36
N GLY A 485 11.11 -18.59 -16.15
CA GLY A 485 9.72 -18.93 -15.89
C GLY A 485 9.41 -19.36 -14.44
N ARG A 486 10.39 -19.36 -13.53
CA ARG A 486 10.18 -19.71 -12.11
C ARG A 486 9.57 -18.54 -11.33
N PHE A 487 8.72 -18.84 -10.37
CA PHE A 487 8.25 -17.85 -9.40
C PHE A 487 9.35 -17.44 -8.42
N ARG A 488 9.48 -16.11 -8.20
CA ARG A 488 10.35 -15.46 -7.22
C ARG A 488 9.55 -14.48 -6.38
N PHE A 489 10.07 -14.14 -5.21
CA PHE A 489 9.42 -13.23 -4.27
C PHE A 489 9.95 -11.80 -4.35
N CYS A 490 9.09 -10.86 -3.95
CA CYS A 490 9.44 -9.45 -3.74
C CYS A 490 9.19 -9.09 -2.28
N PHE A 491 10.11 -8.36 -1.66
CA PHE A 491 9.89 -7.76 -0.34
C PHE A 491 8.92 -6.59 -0.48
N TYR A 492 7.78 -6.71 0.16
CA TYR A 492 6.69 -5.75 0.05
C TYR A 492 6.06 -5.49 1.41
N ASP A 493 5.99 -4.19 1.80
CA ASP A 493 5.31 -3.71 3.02
C ASP A 493 5.82 -4.35 4.32
N LEU A 494 7.10 -4.09 4.63
CA LEU A 494 7.78 -4.58 5.85
C LEU A 494 7.54 -3.67 7.07
N ASP A 495 6.50 -2.83 7.05
CA ASP A 495 6.22 -1.81 8.09
C ASP A 495 6.09 -2.39 9.50
N PHE A 496 5.61 -3.61 9.64
CA PHE A 496 5.42 -4.26 10.94
C PHE A 496 6.63 -5.06 11.43
N GLY A 497 7.70 -5.12 10.66
CA GLY A 497 8.95 -5.77 11.08
C GLY A 497 9.51 -5.16 12.37
N GLY A 498 9.83 -6.01 13.36
CA GLY A 498 10.38 -5.58 14.64
C GLY A 498 9.42 -4.85 15.56
N CYS A 499 8.14 -4.75 15.21
CA CYS A 499 7.13 -4.12 16.03
C CYS A 499 6.92 -4.83 17.36
N GLY A 500 6.79 -4.06 18.45
CA GLY A 500 6.71 -4.60 19.81
C GLY A 500 8.07 -4.68 20.53
N GLY A 501 9.16 -4.37 19.84
CA GLY A 501 10.49 -4.22 20.44
C GLY A 501 11.02 -5.51 21.09
N SER A 502 11.69 -5.38 22.21
CA SER A 502 12.31 -6.52 22.93
C SER A 502 11.30 -7.60 23.34
N GLY A 503 10.04 -7.23 23.59
CA GLY A 503 8.99 -8.19 23.93
C GLY A 503 8.67 -9.17 22.80
N GLU A 504 8.96 -8.82 21.56
CA GLU A 504 8.75 -9.65 20.38
C GLU A 504 10.04 -10.26 19.82
N ALA A 505 11.20 -9.94 20.37
CA ALA A 505 12.48 -10.46 19.88
C ALA A 505 12.60 -11.99 19.99
N TYR A 506 11.86 -12.60 20.90
CA TYR A 506 11.81 -14.05 21.12
C TYR A 506 10.56 -14.71 20.51
N ALA A 507 9.72 -13.96 19.81
CA ALA A 507 8.54 -14.52 19.17
C ALA A 507 8.93 -15.58 18.14
N ASN A 508 8.22 -16.70 18.15
CA ASN A 508 8.40 -17.76 17.17
C ASN A 508 7.37 -17.60 16.03
N THR A 509 7.76 -16.82 15.03
CA THR A 509 6.93 -16.46 13.88
C THR A 509 6.47 -17.68 13.07
N ILE A 510 7.19 -18.79 13.12
CA ILE A 510 6.85 -20.03 12.40
C ILE A 510 5.75 -20.82 13.14
N ARG A 511 5.80 -20.82 14.47
CA ARG A 511 4.89 -21.58 15.32
C ARG A 511 3.61 -20.83 15.68
N ASP A 512 3.74 -19.54 15.97
CA ASP A 512 2.71 -18.80 16.70
C ASP A 512 1.37 -18.72 15.94
N ASP A 513 0.31 -19.20 16.60
CA ASP A 513 -1.07 -19.19 16.08
C ASP A 513 -1.69 -17.80 16.03
N ASN A 514 -0.98 -16.78 16.51
CA ASN A 514 -1.44 -15.39 16.56
C ASN A 514 -1.20 -14.62 15.27
N TYR A 515 -0.67 -15.26 14.24
CA TYR A 515 -0.44 -14.64 12.94
C TYR A 515 -1.58 -14.98 11.98
N ASN A 516 -1.92 -14.02 11.15
CA ASN A 516 -2.90 -14.19 10.09
C ASN A 516 -2.28 -15.01 8.94
N THR A 517 -2.26 -16.32 9.11
CA THR A 517 -1.64 -17.25 8.18
C THR A 517 -2.48 -17.53 6.95
N ASN A 518 -3.79 -17.27 7.02
CA ASN A 518 -4.72 -17.50 5.91
C ASN A 518 -5.77 -16.40 5.80
N VAL A 519 -6.36 -16.32 4.61
CA VAL A 519 -7.49 -15.45 4.30
C VAL A 519 -8.65 -16.33 3.84
N ASP A 520 -9.83 -16.22 4.48
CA ASP A 520 -11.02 -16.92 4.02
C ASP A 520 -11.58 -16.29 2.74
N ALA A 521 -12.48 -17.00 2.09
CA ALA A 521 -13.15 -16.54 0.86
C ALA A 521 -13.93 -15.20 0.98
N LYS A 522 -13.88 -14.56 2.15
CA LYS A 522 -14.47 -13.22 2.39
C LYS A 522 -13.39 -12.16 2.63
N GLY A 523 -12.14 -12.52 2.53
CA GLY A 523 -11.02 -11.64 2.85
C GLY A 523 -10.84 -11.42 4.36
N ASN A 524 -11.38 -12.28 5.23
CA ASN A 524 -11.10 -12.23 6.66
C ASN A 524 -9.89 -13.10 6.97
N TYR A 525 -8.99 -12.55 7.76
CA TYR A 525 -7.85 -13.30 8.27
C TYR A 525 -8.30 -14.31 9.31
N TYR A 526 -7.67 -15.47 9.32
CA TYR A 526 -7.82 -16.44 10.39
C TYR A 526 -6.48 -17.09 10.71
N ASN A 527 -6.28 -17.34 12.00
CA ASN A 527 -5.11 -18.02 12.52
C ASN A 527 -5.46 -19.47 12.68
N ASP A 528 -4.67 -20.34 12.12
CA ASP A 528 -4.99 -21.75 12.20
C ASP A 528 -3.92 -22.58 12.90
N ARG A 529 -2.63 -22.45 12.64
CA ARG A 529 -1.61 -23.30 13.31
C ARG A 529 -0.17 -22.83 13.10
N GLY A 530 0.04 -21.54 12.90
CA GLY A 530 1.35 -21.04 12.46
C GLY A 530 1.69 -21.47 11.02
N LEU A 531 2.89 -21.14 10.56
CA LEU A 531 3.28 -21.38 9.16
C LEU A 531 3.39 -22.88 8.83
N LEU A 532 4.04 -23.66 9.68
CA LEU A 532 4.33 -25.07 9.40
C LEU A 532 3.21 -26.05 9.79
N GLY A 533 2.32 -25.64 10.68
CA GLY A 533 1.20 -26.47 11.16
C GLY A 533 0.02 -26.58 10.18
N GLN A 534 0.06 -25.86 9.07
CA GLN A 534 -1.04 -25.81 8.12
C GLN A 534 -1.06 -27.04 7.19
N ASN A 535 -2.25 -27.48 6.89
CA ASN A 535 -2.46 -28.45 5.81
C ASN A 535 -2.47 -27.71 4.47
N LEU A 536 -1.73 -28.21 3.48
CA LEU A 536 -1.70 -27.63 2.11
C LEU A 536 -3.08 -27.41 1.49
N LYS A 537 -4.05 -28.28 1.80
CA LYS A 537 -5.43 -28.13 1.32
C LYS A 537 -6.20 -26.99 1.99
N GLU A 538 -5.79 -26.56 3.17
CA GLU A 538 -6.41 -25.50 3.95
C GLU A 538 -5.66 -24.17 3.76
N ALA A 539 -4.38 -24.21 3.40
CA ALA A 539 -3.57 -23.07 3.07
C ALA A 539 -3.95 -22.56 1.68
N MET A 540 -4.87 -21.60 1.61
CA MET A 540 -5.29 -20.97 0.35
C MET A 540 -4.26 -19.97 -0.19
N ASN A 541 -3.22 -19.66 0.56
CA ASN A 541 -2.20 -18.68 0.23
C ASN A 541 -1.02 -19.36 -0.49
N PRO A 542 -0.79 -19.07 -1.78
CA PRO A 542 0.26 -19.70 -2.58
C PRO A 542 1.67 -19.48 -2.02
N SER A 543 1.93 -18.33 -1.39
CA SER A 543 3.23 -18.08 -0.81
C SER A 543 3.55 -19.05 0.34
N ILE A 544 2.58 -19.28 1.24
CA ILE A 544 2.72 -20.23 2.35
C ILE A 544 2.83 -21.65 1.83
N GLN A 545 2.07 -22.01 0.79
CA GLN A 545 2.13 -23.33 0.18
C GLN A 545 3.52 -23.65 -0.36
N CYS A 546 4.18 -22.71 -1.04
CA CYS A 546 5.56 -22.87 -1.48
C CYS A 546 6.50 -23.15 -0.31
N PHE A 547 6.39 -22.38 0.76
CA PHE A 547 7.23 -22.52 1.93
C PHE A 547 7.03 -23.88 2.65
N ILE A 548 5.77 -24.28 2.88
CA ILE A 548 5.45 -25.57 3.52
C ILE A 548 6.00 -26.73 2.69
N MET A 549 5.84 -26.68 1.36
CA MET A 549 6.35 -27.69 0.47
C MET A 549 7.87 -27.83 0.58
N LEU A 550 8.60 -26.74 0.41
CA LEU A 550 10.07 -26.73 0.50
C LEU A 550 10.56 -27.16 1.88
N MET A 551 9.94 -26.69 2.96
CA MET A 551 10.31 -27.07 4.34
C MET A 551 10.09 -28.57 4.63
N SER A 552 9.29 -29.29 3.85
CA SER A 552 9.15 -30.74 3.98
C SER A 552 10.40 -31.49 3.49
N ASN A 553 11.25 -30.88 2.66
CA ASN A 553 12.54 -31.41 2.23
C ASN A 553 13.61 -31.12 3.29
N GLU A 554 14.38 -32.14 3.66
CA GLU A 554 15.39 -32.02 4.73
C GLU A 554 16.57 -31.14 4.33
N LYS A 555 17.03 -31.20 3.09
CA LYS A 555 18.14 -30.39 2.59
C LYS A 555 17.75 -28.90 2.63
N PHE A 556 16.56 -28.55 2.09
CA PHE A 556 16.05 -27.18 2.13
C PHE A 556 15.88 -26.71 3.58
N ARG A 557 15.28 -27.52 4.43
CA ARG A 557 15.05 -27.16 5.83
C ARG A 557 16.33 -26.87 6.60
N ASN A 558 17.39 -27.66 6.36
CA ASN A 558 18.70 -27.41 6.98
C ASN A 558 19.36 -26.13 6.44
N ALA A 559 19.26 -25.87 5.13
CA ALA A 559 19.71 -24.62 4.52
C ALA A 559 18.93 -23.41 5.08
N TYR A 560 17.61 -23.50 5.20
CA TYR A 560 16.75 -22.44 5.77
C TYR A 560 17.12 -22.08 7.22
N LYS A 561 17.42 -23.09 8.06
CA LYS A 561 17.90 -22.83 9.42
C LYS A 561 19.25 -22.12 9.43
N GLN A 562 20.11 -22.48 8.49
CA GLN A 562 21.41 -21.80 8.35
C GLN A 562 21.22 -20.37 7.86
N GLU A 563 20.30 -20.12 6.91
CA GLU A 563 19.99 -18.79 6.40
C GLU A 563 19.49 -17.84 7.51
N LEU A 564 18.63 -18.31 8.41
CA LEU A 564 18.20 -17.55 9.59
C LEU A 564 19.40 -17.13 10.48
N LEU A 565 20.39 -17.99 10.64
CA LEU A 565 21.61 -17.68 11.41
C LEU A 565 22.53 -16.73 10.65
N ASP A 566 22.62 -16.89 9.33
CA ASP A 566 23.49 -16.05 8.49
C ASP A 566 22.92 -14.63 8.36
N LEU A 567 21.62 -14.45 8.27
CA LEU A 567 20.97 -13.14 8.38
C LEU A 567 21.34 -12.43 9.71
N SER A 568 21.39 -13.19 10.83
CA SER A 568 21.80 -12.65 12.13
C SER A 568 23.27 -12.20 12.18
N LYS A 569 24.12 -12.73 11.31
CA LYS A 569 25.56 -12.43 11.27
C LYS A 569 25.95 -11.46 10.16
N LYS A 570 25.14 -11.33 9.12
CA LYS A 570 25.42 -10.53 7.91
C LYS A 570 24.49 -9.32 7.80
N ASN A 571 23.27 -9.54 7.33
CA ASN A 571 22.32 -8.47 7.00
C ASN A 571 21.85 -7.74 8.26
N PHE A 572 21.48 -8.49 9.27
CA PHE A 572 20.97 -8.00 10.55
C PHE A 572 21.94 -8.18 11.73
N GLU A 573 23.24 -8.23 11.45
CA GLU A 573 24.25 -8.15 12.51
C GLU A 573 23.94 -6.90 13.36
N SER A 574 23.88 -7.09 14.70
CA SER A 574 23.27 -6.09 15.59
C SER A 574 23.94 -4.72 15.52
N SER A 575 25.28 -4.66 15.38
CA SER A 575 26.01 -3.39 15.24
C SER A 575 25.74 -2.72 13.90
N LYS A 576 25.80 -3.49 12.79
CA LYS A 576 25.47 -3.01 11.43
C LYS A 576 24.03 -2.48 11.38
N ALA A 577 23.06 -3.31 11.79
CA ALA A 577 21.65 -2.94 11.73
C ALA A 577 21.30 -1.74 12.62
N THR A 578 21.91 -1.63 13.82
CA THR A 578 21.77 -0.48 14.70
C THR A 578 22.39 0.78 14.10
N THR A 579 23.51 0.65 13.40
CA THR A 579 24.16 1.78 12.70
C THR A 579 23.25 2.32 11.61
N VAL A 580 22.74 1.45 10.74
CA VAL A 580 21.77 1.83 9.69
C VAL A 580 20.52 2.46 10.31
N LEU A 581 19.97 1.86 11.37
CA LEU A 581 18.80 2.42 12.07
C LEU A 581 19.08 3.81 12.62
N THR A 582 20.31 4.06 13.10
CA THR A 582 20.73 5.39 13.61
C THR A 582 20.84 6.41 12.48
N GLN A 583 21.29 6.01 11.30
CA GLN A 583 21.31 6.88 10.12
C GLN A 583 19.88 7.30 9.73
N PHE A 584 18.93 6.36 9.65
CA PHE A 584 17.52 6.67 9.42
C PHE A 584 16.97 7.62 10.48
N LYS A 585 17.20 7.32 11.77
CA LYS A 585 16.81 8.21 12.86
C LYS A 585 17.31 9.64 12.64
N ASN A 586 18.61 9.79 12.43
CA ASN A 586 19.24 11.11 12.33
C ASN A 586 18.78 11.91 11.09
N THR A 587 18.35 11.23 10.03
CA THR A 587 17.75 11.86 8.85
C THR A 587 16.30 12.31 9.12
N TYR A 588 15.47 11.44 9.73
CA TYR A 588 14.04 11.67 9.86
C TYR A 588 13.65 12.48 11.11
N GLU A 589 14.33 12.27 12.23
CA GLU A 589 14.01 12.88 13.52
C GLU A 589 13.94 14.41 13.49
N PRO A 590 14.89 15.14 12.84
CA PRO A 590 14.82 16.60 12.75
C PRO A 590 13.57 17.13 12.02
N LEU A 591 12.91 16.27 11.21
CA LEU A 591 11.74 16.64 10.42
C LEU A 591 10.41 16.31 11.12
N PHE A 592 10.43 15.53 12.21
CA PHE A 592 9.21 15.09 12.86
C PHE A 592 8.40 16.23 13.47
N ALA A 593 9.06 17.23 14.06
CA ALA A 593 8.36 18.35 14.68
C ALA A 593 7.46 19.09 13.68
N GLN A 594 8.00 19.44 12.51
CA GLN A 594 7.25 20.10 11.44
C GLN A 594 6.13 19.20 10.91
N HIS A 595 6.46 17.92 10.68
CA HIS A 595 5.52 16.94 10.18
C HIS A 595 4.32 16.73 11.10
N TYR A 596 4.56 16.56 12.39
CA TYR A 596 3.48 16.37 13.37
C TYR A 596 2.68 17.66 13.60
N THR A 597 3.32 18.84 13.54
CA THR A 597 2.62 20.11 13.60
C THR A 597 1.65 20.26 12.42
N ARG A 598 2.10 19.95 11.19
CA ARG A 598 1.25 20.02 10.00
C ARG A 598 -0.03 19.18 10.12
N TYR A 599 0.06 18.00 10.73
CA TYR A 599 -1.07 17.09 10.83
C TYR A 599 -1.80 17.17 12.17
N SER A 600 -1.39 18.04 13.08
CA SER A 600 -1.97 18.14 14.45
C SER A 600 -2.14 16.76 15.11
N TRP A 601 -1.22 15.87 14.82
CA TRP A 601 -1.22 14.56 15.47
C TRP A 601 -0.71 14.75 16.87
N SER A 602 -1.60 14.67 17.83
CA SER A 602 -1.40 14.86 19.26
C SER A 602 0.02 15.35 19.64
N ASN A 603 0.19 16.08 20.67
CA ASN A 603 1.47 16.63 21.14
C ASN A 603 2.60 15.59 21.33
N ASP A 604 2.43 14.37 20.77
CA ASP A 604 3.36 13.27 20.94
C ASP A 604 4.30 13.14 19.74
N THR A 605 5.18 14.13 19.64
CA THR A 605 6.40 14.01 18.80
C THR A 605 7.31 12.88 19.28
N THR A 606 7.01 12.29 20.45
CA THR A 606 7.84 11.24 21.05
C THR A 606 7.61 9.87 20.45
N ASN A 607 6.52 9.64 19.73
CA ASN A 607 6.21 8.32 19.17
C ASN A 607 7.26 7.83 18.16
N GLY A 608 7.76 8.69 17.30
CA GLY A 608 8.85 8.37 16.38
C GLY A 608 10.15 8.00 17.11
N TYR A 609 10.44 8.66 18.20
CA TYR A 609 11.61 8.38 19.04
C TYR A 609 11.46 7.07 19.83
N ALA A 610 10.26 6.80 20.35
CA ALA A 610 9.95 5.54 21.00
C ALA A 610 10.08 4.37 20.04
N GLY A 611 9.64 4.54 18.79
CA GLY A 611 9.77 3.56 17.72
C GLY A 611 11.23 3.17 17.45
N TYR A 612 12.15 4.13 17.39
CA TYR A 612 13.59 3.87 17.24
C TYR A 612 14.13 2.97 18.37
N ASN A 613 13.84 3.32 19.62
CA ASN A 613 14.33 2.54 20.76
C ASN A 613 13.76 1.12 20.79
N SER A 614 12.51 0.98 20.38
CA SER A 614 11.83 -0.31 20.27
C SER A 614 12.50 -1.19 19.21
N LEU A 615 12.73 -0.67 18.01
CA LEU A 615 13.43 -1.39 16.93
C LEU A 615 14.87 -1.74 17.31
N LYS A 616 15.61 -0.81 17.90
CA LYS A 616 16.97 -1.06 18.37
C LYS A 616 17.01 -2.23 19.34
N SER A 617 16.14 -2.22 20.34
CA SER A 617 16.06 -3.29 21.33
C SER A 617 15.65 -4.64 20.71
N PHE A 618 14.79 -4.63 19.71
CA PHE A 618 14.44 -5.83 18.94
C PHE A 618 15.65 -6.41 18.21
N VAL A 619 16.34 -5.60 17.42
CA VAL A 619 17.52 -6.03 16.63
C VAL A 619 18.62 -6.60 17.51
N GLU A 620 18.91 -5.98 18.66
CA GLU A 620 19.94 -6.42 19.60
C GLU A 620 19.63 -7.80 20.23
N GLN A 621 18.36 -8.15 20.39
CA GLN A 621 17.95 -9.38 21.08
C GLN A 621 17.48 -10.50 20.12
N ARG A 622 17.08 -10.18 18.90
CA ARG A 622 16.49 -11.12 17.93
C ARG A 622 17.38 -12.33 17.60
N PRO A 623 18.72 -12.21 17.48
CA PRO A 623 19.57 -13.38 17.19
C PRO A 623 19.39 -14.53 18.19
N ASN A 624 19.16 -14.22 19.49
CA ASN A 624 18.89 -15.25 20.50
C ASN A 624 17.53 -15.95 20.27
N GLY A 625 16.52 -15.19 19.82
CA GLY A 625 15.20 -15.73 19.45
C GLY A 625 15.29 -16.66 18.23
N ILE A 626 16.13 -16.32 17.25
CA ILE A 626 16.36 -17.14 16.05
C ILE A 626 17.00 -18.49 16.42
N ALA A 627 18.01 -18.50 17.31
CA ALA A 627 18.64 -19.75 17.77
C ALA A 627 17.63 -20.71 18.43
N GLN A 628 16.69 -20.16 19.20
CA GLN A 628 15.61 -20.93 19.82
C GLN A 628 14.60 -21.45 18.80
N MET A 629 14.28 -20.64 17.80
CA MET A 629 13.38 -21.01 16.71
C MET A 629 13.92 -22.19 15.89
N ASN A 630 15.22 -22.21 15.60
CA ASN A 630 15.87 -23.32 14.92
C ASN A 630 15.75 -24.64 15.69
N THR A 631 15.90 -24.60 17.02
CA THR A 631 15.67 -25.76 17.89
C THR A 631 14.20 -26.23 17.81
N TRP A 632 13.26 -25.30 17.75
CA TRP A 632 11.85 -25.64 17.60
C TRP A 632 11.56 -26.30 16.24
N ILE A 633 12.15 -25.81 15.14
CA ILE A 633 12.00 -26.41 13.81
C ILE A 633 12.47 -27.88 13.83
N ASP A 634 13.61 -28.17 14.44
CA ASP A 634 14.12 -29.54 14.55
C ASP A 634 13.17 -30.46 15.32
N ASN A 635 12.64 -30.00 16.44
CA ASN A 635 11.69 -30.74 17.24
C ASN A 635 10.37 -30.97 16.51
N PHE A 636 9.86 -29.97 15.77
CA PHE A 636 8.63 -30.07 15.00
C PHE A 636 8.71 -31.22 13.97
N TYR A 637 9.80 -31.27 13.20
CA TYR A 637 9.96 -32.31 12.15
C TYR A 637 10.35 -33.68 12.71
N LYS A 638 11.05 -33.72 13.82
CA LYS A 638 11.40 -34.97 14.50
C LYS A 638 10.17 -35.71 15.06
N ASN A 639 9.25 -34.95 15.65
CA ASN A 639 8.13 -35.51 16.39
C ASN A 639 6.82 -35.52 15.58
N GLY A 640 6.80 -34.82 14.44
CA GLY A 640 5.60 -34.68 13.61
C GLY A 640 4.44 -33.98 14.30
N LYS A 641 4.73 -33.23 15.38
CA LYS A 641 3.78 -32.51 16.22
C LYS A 641 4.39 -31.25 16.76
N ASP A 642 3.51 -30.30 17.08
CA ASP A 642 3.77 -29.12 17.87
C ASP A 642 3.95 -29.51 19.36
N GLU A 643 4.91 -30.37 19.64
CA GLU A 643 5.09 -30.89 21.00
C GLU A 643 5.87 -29.91 21.86
N GLU A 644 5.22 -29.54 22.94
CA GLU A 644 5.68 -28.86 24.14
C GLU A 644 6.77 -27.78 23.93
N VAL A 645 6.25 -26.60 23.91
CA VAL A 645 6.98 -25.37 24.21
C VAL A 645 8.02 -25.66 25.26
N ILE A 646 9.29 -25.64 24.93
CA ILE A 646 10.31 -25.36 25.91
C ILE A 646 9.92 -24.00 26.48
N VAL A 647 9.35 -23.98 27.68
CA VAL A 647 9.07 -22.76 28.43
C VAL A 647 10.45 -22.13 28.65
N ILE A 648 10.77 -21.16 27.78
CA ILE A 648 11.94 -20.34 28.00
C ILE A 648 11.58 -19.48 29.19
N PRO A 649 12.37 -19.51 30.27
CA PRO A 649 12.15 -18.60 31.39
C PRO A 649 12.19 -17.19 30.78
N SER A 650 11.11 -16.41 30.96
CA SER A 650 11.18 -14.97 30.71
C SER A 650 12.46 -14.46 31.38
N PRO A 651 13.32 -13.70 30.70
CA PRO A 651 14.49 -13.16 31.36
C PRO A 651 14.02 -12.45 32.62
N SER A 652 14.50 -12.94 33.74
CA SER A 652 14.28 -12.30 35.05
C SER A 652 14.65 -10.84 34.87
N PRO A 653 13.87 -9.86 35.30
CA PRO A 653 14.25 -8.48 35.17
C PRO A 653 15.65 -8.30 35.72
N SER A 654 16.59 -7.93 34.88
CA SER A 654 17.96 -7.67 35.22
C SER A 654 18.00 -6.73 36.40
N VAL A 655 18.59 -7.22 37.52
CA VAL A 655 18.83 -6.42 38.71
C VAL A 655 19.60 -5.18 38.30
N THR A 656 18.99 -4.04 38.42
CA THR A 656 19.64 -2.74 38.19
C THR A 656 20.90 -2.66 39.08
N PRO A 657 22.07 -2.36 38.58
CA PRO A 657 23.18 -1.98 39.43
C PRO A 657 22.88 -0.63 40.07
N SER A 658 22.63 -0.64 41.32
CA SER A 658 22.61 0.57 42.16
C SER A 658 24.04 1.13 42.26
N THR A 659 24.25 2.31 41.68
CA THR A 659 25.27 3.23 42.20
C THR A 659 24.73 4.64 42.05
N GLU A 660 24.18 5.12 43.13
CA GLU A 660 24.11 6.55 43.38
C GLU A 660 25.50 7.13 43.63
N PRO A 661 25.68 8.42 43.37
CA PRO A 661 26.03 9.31 44.45
C PRO A 661 25.07 10.47 44.66
N SER A 662 24.68 10.57 45.90
CA SER A 662 24.01 11.62 46.57
C SER A 662 24.57 13.04 46.30
N VAL A 663 23.71 14.00 46.02
CA VAL A 663 23.77 15.36 46.57
C VAL A 663 22.39 15.95 46.71
N LYS A 664 21.98 16.23 47.92
CA LYS A 664 20.88 17.11 48.32
C LYS A 664 21.22 18.57 48.18
N PRO A 665 20.32 19.50 48.00
CA PRO A 665 19.82 20.33 49.13
C PRO A 665 18.27 20.54 49.11
N SER A 666 17.66 20.30 50.23
CA SER A 666 17.03 21.20 51.19
C SER A 666 16.13 22.32 50.66
N ALA A 667 14.83 22.34 50.95
CA ALA A 667 14.02 22.87 52.00
C ALA A 667 12.56 23.04 51.58
N SER A 668 11.67 22.58 52.44
CA SER A 668 10.20 22.79 52.45
C SER A 668 9.85 24.28 52.83
N PRO A 669 8.52 24.70 52.74
CA PRO A 669 7.51 24.13 53.68
C PRO A 669 6.06 24.06 53.17
N SER A 670 5.36 23.04 53.73
CA SER A 670 4.10 23.07 54.49
C SER A 670 2.86 23.81 53.96
N SER A 671 1.77 23.00 53.72
CA SER A 671 0.55 23.11 54.54
C SER A 671 -0.51 22.04 54.10
N LYS A 672 -0.95 21.28 55.06
CA LYS A 672 -2.18 20.46 55.09
C LYS A 672 -3.41 21.41 55.36
N PRO A 673 -4.70 21.04 55.16
CA PRO A 673 -5.35 19.91 55.86
C PRO A 673 -6.42 19.11 55.09
N THR A 674 -6.67 17.96 55.59
CA THR A 674 -7.81 17.04 55.43
C THR A 674 -9.16 17.63 55.93
N PRO A 675 -10.39 17.15 55.51
CA PRO A 675 -10.87 15.85 55.94
C PRO A 675 -11.74 15.06 54.93
N ALA A 676 -11.85 13.75 55.18
CA ALA A 676 -12.88 12.86 54.69
C ALA A 676 -14.24 13.09 55.36
N PRO A 677 -15.37 12.54 54.85
CA PRO A 677 -15.74 11.21 55.24
C PRO A 677 -16.46 10.32 54.16
N THR A 678 -16.19 9.02 54.25
CA THR A 678 -17.06 7.84 54.26
C THR A 678 -18.37 7.81 53.47
N VAL A 679 -18.55 6.81 52.62
CA VAL A 679 -19.30 5.57 52.84
C VAL A 679 -19.16 4.65 51.62
N SER A 680 -18.80 3.39 51.87
CA SER A 680 -18.87 2.25 50.94
C SER A 680 -20.31 1.75 50.75
N PRO A 681 -20.58 1.10 49.60
CA PRO A 681 -21.18 -0.22 49.70
C PRO A 681 -20.48 -1.28 48.85
N THR A 682 -20.19 -2.36 49.51
CA THR A 682 -20.05 -3.77 49.15
C THR A 682 -19.94 -4.17 47.69
N LYS A 683 -18.77 -4.63 47.30
CA LYS A 683 -18.53 -5.46 46.10
C LYS A 683 -18.79 -6.94 46.41
N LYS A 684 -19.60 -7.56 45.53
CA LYS A 684 -19.69 -9.03 45.40
C LYS A 684 -18.42 -9.57 44.73
N PRO A 685 -18.01 -10.81 45.04
CA PRO A 685 -16.71 -11.34 44.57
C PRO A 685 -16.69 -11.69 43.10
N VAL A 686 -15.58 -11.36 42.48
CA VAL A 686 -15.24 -11.80 41.13
C VAL A 686 -14.73 -13.25 41.18
N PRO A 687 -15.21 -14.14 40.29
CA PRO A 687 -14.71 -15.53 40.27
C PRO A 687 -13.36 -15.60 39.57
N ASN A 688 -12.47 -16.39 40.14
CA ASN A 688 -11.15 -16.77 39.70
C ASN A 688 -11.13 -17.35 38.26
N PRO A 689 -10.20 -16.98 37.38
CA PRO A 689 -10.06 -17.58 36.04
C PRO A 689 -9.24 -18.86 36.11
N GLY A 690 -9.92 -19.97 36.15
CA GLY A 690 -9.23 -21.28 36.14
C GLY A 690 -10.20 -22.44 36.01
N GLN A 691 -10.92 -22.49 34.90
CA GLN A 691 -11.50 -23.74 34.41
C GLN A 691 -11.76 -23.67 32.92
N THR A 692 -10.91 -24.36 32.17
CA THR A 692 -11.10 -24.63 30.75
C THR A 692 -12.39 -25.41 30.51
N LYS A 693 -13.38 -24.75 29.90
CA LYS A 693 -14.61 -25.45 29.48
C LYS A 693 -14.27 -26.29 28.24
N LYS A 694 -14.39 -27.62 28.36
CA LYS A 694 -14.45 -28.56 27.24
C LYS A 694 -15.33 -28.00 26.10
N PRO A 695 -14.94 -28.13 24.83
CA PRO A 695 -15.74 -27.64 23.70
C PRO A 695 -17.10 -28.32 23.70
N ALA A 696 -18.15 -27.53 23.65
CA ALA A 696 -19.52 -27.98 23.60
C ALA A 696 -19.77 -28.81 22.33
N LYS A 697 -20.20 -30.05 22.44
CA LYS A 697 -20.57 -30.93 21.32
C LYS A 697 -21.57 -30.23 20.42
N THR A 698 -21.17 -29.91 19.15
CA THR A 698 -22.08 -29.28 18.19
C THR A 698 -23.19 -30.24 17.73
N LYS A 699 -24.42 -29.77 17.76
CA LYS A 699 -25.60 -30.55 17.32
C LYS A 699 -25.63 -30.66 15.79
N LYS A 700 -26.10 -31.79 15.23
CA LYS A 700 -26.31 -31.94 13.78
C LYS A 700 -27.70 -31.39 13.39
N ILE A 701 -27.81 -30.68 12.25
CA ILE A 701 -29.10 -30.30 11.65
C ILE A 701 -29.72 -31.55 11.05
N LYS A 702 -30.72 -32.15 11.68
CA LYS A 702 -31.34 -33.39 11.25
C LYS A 702 -32.10 -33.27 9.92
N LYS A 703 -32.87 -32.19 9.70
CA LYS A 703 -33.77 -32.01 8.54
C LYS A 703 -33.41 -30.76 7.74
N LEU A 704 -33.30 -30.88 6.41
CA LEU A 704 -33.20 -29.78 5.47
C LEU A 704 -34.06 -30.07 4.23
N GLY A 705 -35.23 -29.47 4.17
CA GLY A 705 -36.18 -29.57 3.07
C GLY A 705 -36.10 -28.34 2.18
N VAL A 706 -36.06 -28.55 0.87
CA VAL A 706 -36.09 -27.45 -0.12
C VAL A 706 -37.21 -27.78 -1.13
N LYS A 707 -38.21 -26.89 -1.23
CA LYS A 707 -39.33 -27.01 -2.19
C LYS A 707 -39.28 -25.81 -3.16
N ALA A 708 -39.09 -26.10 -4.44
CA ALA A 708 -39.13 -25.16 -5.54
C ALA A 708 -39.64 -25.86 -6.81
N LYS A 709 -40.55 -25.22 -7.57
CA LYS A 709 -41.13 -25.78 -8.79
C LYS A 709 -40.83 -24.88 -10.00
N LYS A 710 -40.81 -25.44 -11.22
CA LYS A 710 -40.72 -24.71 -12.50
C LYS A 710 -41.84 -23.69 -12.58
N LYS A 711 -41.59 -22.54 -13.21
CA LYS A 711 -42.50 -21.40 -13.35
C LYS A 711 -42.90 -20.68 -12.03
N THR A 712 -42.37 -21.06 -10.84
CA THR A 712 -42.63 -20.35 -9.58
C THR A 712 -41.56 -19.29 -9.30
N LYS A 713 -41.93 -18.25 -8.51
CA LYS A 713 -41.00 -17.24 -7.99
C LYS A 713 -40.61 -17.50 -6.53
N VAL A 714 -41.05 -18.62 -5.95
CA VAL A 714 -40.89 -18.89 -4.52
C VAL A 714 -40.07 -20.16 -4.26
N ILE A 715 -39.06 -20.04 -3.40
CA ILE A 715 -38.33 -21.19 -2.85
C ILE A 715 -38.66 -21.25 -1.37
N ARG A 716 -39.19 -22.41 -0.90
CA ARG A 716 -39.50 -22.64 0.50
C ARG A 716 -38.47 -23.59 1.12
N VAL A 717 -37.85 -23.21 2.23
CA VAL A 717 -36.86 -24.01 2.96
C VAL A 717 -37.41 -24.32 4.34
N SER A 718 -37.32 -25.60 4.74
CA SER A 718 -37.64 -26.09 6.08
C SER A 718 -36.44 -26.74 6.73
N THR A 719 -36.11 -26.31 7.95
CA THR A 719 -34.94 -26.78 8.71
C THR A 719 -35.12 -26.53 10.20
N VAL A 720 -34.08 -26.30 10.96
CA VAL A 720 -34.14 -25.98 12.39
C VAL A 720 -34.60 -24.51 12.60
N GLY A 721 -35.42 -24.25 13.61
CA GLY A 721 -35.91 -22.91 13.94
C GLY A 721 -34.80 -21.93 14.33
N LYS A 722 -35.03 -20.63 14.07
CA LYS A 722 -34.08 -19.52 14.32
C LYS A 722 -32.70 -19.74 13.69
N ALA A 723 -32.62 -20.38 12.51
CA ALA A 723 -31.41 -20.60 11.75
C ALA A 723 -31.26 -19.59 10.60
N GLN A 724 -30.07 -19.21 10.27
CA GLN A 724 -29.75 -18.44 9.09
C GLN A 724 -29.75 -19.37 7.88
N VAL A 725 -30.46 -19.01 6.82
CA VAL A 725 -30.56 -19.78 5.58
C VAL A 725 -30.15 -18.90 4.40
N THR A 726 -29.12 -19.33 3.71
CA THR A 726 -28.64 -18.68 2.48
C THR A 726 -29.03 -19.54 1.29
N ILE A 727 -29.60 -18.94 0.25
CA ILE A 727 -29.83 -19.59 -1.03
C ILE A 727 -28.98 -18.94 -2.12
N VAL A 728 -28.40 -19.77 -2.97
CA VAL A 728 -27.71 -19.38 -4.19
C VAL A 728 -28.47 -19.97 -5.36
N VAL A 729 -28.90 -19.11 -6.30
CA VAL A 729 -29.68 -19.51 -7.49
C VAL A 729 -28.83 -19.24 -8.72
N SER A 730 -28.32 -20.31 -9.33
CA SER A 730 -27.49 -20.23 -10.54
C SER A 730 -28.34 -20.52 -11.79
N LYS A 731 -28.27 -19.65 -12.78
CA LYS A 731 -28.77 -19.86 -14.12
C LYS A 731 -27.62 -19.60 -15.10
N LYS A 732 -27.36 -20.52 -16.02
CA LYS A 732 -26.58 -20.21 -17.22
C LYS A 732 -27.42 -19.23 -18.07
N ILE A 733 -27.19 -17.97 -17.98
CA ILE A 733 -27.63 -16.97 -18.95
C ILE A 733 -26.35 -16.31 -19.44
N ILE A 734 -25.93 -16.67 -20.63
CA ILE A 734 -24.88 -15.98 -21.36
C ILE A 734 -25.53 -14.72 -21.94
N VAL A 735 -25.23 -13.55 -21.36
CA VAL A 735 -25.40 -12.26 -21.99
C VAL A 735 -24.15 -11.46 -21.66
N LYS A 736 -23.31 -11.19 -22.66
CA LYS A 736 -22.05 -10.44 -22.56
C LYS A 736 -21.10 -11.00 -21.48
N GLY A 737 -20.73 -12.31 -21.55
CA GLY A 737 -19.57 -12.87 -20.83
C GLY A 737 -19.65 -13.01 -19.30
N LYS A 738 -20.66 -12.54 -18.58
CA LYS A 738 -20.69 -12.61 -17.11
C LYS A 738 -21.83 -13.45 -16.52
N LYS A 739 -21.48 -14.49 -15.74
CA LYS A 739 -22.42 -15.27 -14.89
C LYS A 739 -22.90 -14.40 -13.71
N LYS A 740 -24.18 -14.03 -13.65
CA LYS A 740 -24.76 -13.41 -12.45
C LYS A 740 -25.38 -14.48 -11.53
N VAL A 741 -24.79 -14.66 -10.34
CA VAL A 741 -25.32 -15.54 -9.28
C VAL A 741 -26.05 -14.69 -8.25
N LYS A 742 -27.32 -15.00 -7.95
CA LYS A 742 -28.08 -14.27 -6.94
C LYS A 742 -28.05 -15.02 -5.60
N LYS A 743 -27.43 -14.44 -4.59
CA LYS A 743 -27.35 -14.93 -3.20
C LYS A 743 -28.35 -14.17 -2.34
N ILE A 744 -29.19 -14.87 -1.57
CA ILE A 744 -30.19 -14.27 -0.67
C ILE A 744 -30.13 -15.00 0.66
N THR A 745 -30.00 -14.27 1.77
CA THR A 745 -29.97 -14.81 3.12
C THR A 745 -31.18 -14.35 3.92
N LYS A 746 -31.81 -15.26 4.68
CA LYS A 746 -32.92 -14.96 5.61
C LYS A 746 -32.86 -15.86 6.85
N LYS A 747 -33.41 -15.43 7.97
CA LYS A 747 -33.59 -16.28 9.16
C LYS A 747 -34.87 -17.08 9.06
N THR A 748 -34.86 -18.32 9.56
CA THR A 748 -36.10 -19.13 9.70
C THR A 748 -36.94 -18.64 10.89
N SER A 749 -38.26 -18.84 10.78
CA SER A 749 -39.16 -18.72 11.91
C SER A 749 -38.82 -19.67 13.05
N ALA A 750 -39.46 -19.53 14.20
CA ALA A 750 -39.30 -20.48 15.32
C ALA A 750 -39.63 -21.93 14.91
N LYS A 751 -40.58 -22.11 14.00
CA LYS A 751 -40.98 -23.41 13.42
C LYS A 751 -39.98 -23.89 12.33
N GLY A 752 -38.89 -23.18 12.05
CA GLY A 752 -37.84 -23.61 11.12
C GLY A 752 -38.17 -23.45 9.64
N VAL A 753 -39.08 -22.58 9.26
CA VAL A 753 -39.47 -22.38 7.86
C VAL A 753 -39.13 -20.95 7.40
N VAL A 754 -38.62 -20.84 6.14
CA VAL A 754 -38.38 -19.56 5.49
C VAL A 754 -38.72 -19.63 3.99
N SER A 755 -39.27 -18.56 3.44
CA SER A 755 -39.59 -18.45 2.01
C SER A 755 -38.81 -17.32 1.36
N PHE A 756 -38.27 -17.60 0.18
CA PHE A 756 -37.55 -16.65 -0.65
C PHE A 756 -38.37 -16.33 -1.88
N LYS A 757 -38.75 -15.06 -2.07
CA LYS A 757 -39.45 -14.56 -3.26
C LYS A 757 -38.38 -14.05 -4.24
N LEU A 758 -38.38 -14.57 -5.45
CA LEU A 758 -37.46 -14.20 -6.52
C LEU A 758 -38.12 -13.20 -7.47
N SER A 759 -37.31 -12.32 -8.06
CA SER A 759 -37.79 -11.37 -9.08
C SER A 759 -38.26 -12.05 -10.38
N LYS A 760 -37.60 -13.17 -10.76
CA LYS A 760 -37.95 -13.93 -11.97
C LYS A 760 -38.42 -15.36 -11.64
N LYS A 761 -39.23 -15.96 -12.51
CA LYS A 761 -39.68 -17.34 -12.38
C LYS A 761 -38.52 -18.33 -12.58
N LEU A 762 -38.53 -19.43 -11.83
CA LEU A 762 -37.57 -20.51 -11.97
C LEU A 762 -37.79 -21.28 -13.29
N THR A 763 -36.71 -21.60 -13.98
CA THR A 763 -36.72 -22.34 -15.24
C THR A 763 -36.10 -23.73 -15.08
N LYS A 764 -36.41 -24.66 -15.99
CA LYS A 764 -35.79 -25.99 -16.04
C LYS A 764 -34.25 -25.85 -16.08
N GLY A 765 -33.55 -26.70 -15.35
CA GLY A 765 -32.07 -26.67 -15.27
C GLY A 765 -31.50 -25.72 -14.22
N THR A 766 -32.27 -24.79 -13.63
CA THR A 766 -31.78 -23.89 -12.56
C THR A 766 -31.31 -24.71 -11.36
N LYS A 767 -30.06 -24.52 -10.93
CA LYS A 767 -29.51 -25.11 -9.70
C LYS A 767 -29.76 -24.14 -8.53
N ILE A 768 -30.28 -24.66 -7.42
CA ILE A 768 -30.48 -23.93 -6.18
C ILE A 768 -29.66 -24.60 -5.10
N THR A 769 -28.70 -23.91 -4.52
CA THR A 769 -27.93 -24.38 -3.38
C THR A 769 -28.42 -23.66 -2.12
N VAL A 770 -28.71 -24.41 -1.08
CA VAL A 770 -29.25 -23.93 0.21
C VAL A 770 -28.26 -24.29 1.30
N THR A 771 -27.74 -23.30 1.99
CA THR A 771 -26.85 -23.46 3.14
C THR A 771 -27.56 -23.01 4.41
N VAL A 772 -27.49 -23.79 5.48
CA VAL A 772 -28.11 -23.49 6.76
C VAL A 772 -27.05 -23.41 7.85
N HIS A 773 -26.98 -22.27 8.52
CA HIS A 773 -26.09 -22.03 9.65
C HIS A 773 -26.89 -21.70 10.91
N LYS A 774 -26.49 -22.26 12.07
CA LYS A 774 -27.05 -21.94 13.40
C LYS A 774 -25.97 -22.14 14.47
N LYS A 775 -25.81 -21.17 15.36
CA LYS A 775 -24.86 -21.26 16.49
C LYS A 775 -25.11 -22.55 17.29
N GLY A 776 -24.08 -23.32 17.56
CA GLY A 776 -24.13 -24.61 18.23
C GLY A 776 -24.54 -25.81 17.35
N TYR A 777 -24.62 -25.65 16.02
CA TYR A 777 -24.91 -26.70 15.06
C TYR A 777 -23.88 -26.75 13.93
N LYS A 778 -23.55 -27.97 13.45
CA LYS A 778 -22.76 -28.11 12.22
C LYS A 778 -23.55 -27.56 11.02
N THR A 779 -22.92 -26.78 10.17
CA THR A 779 -23.53 -26.23 8.95
C THR A 779 -24.00 -27.36 8.04
N LYS A 780 -25.17 -27.19 7.42
CA LYS A 780 -25.73 -28.18 6.48
C LYS A 780 -26.09 -27.54 5.15
N GLN A 781 -25.68 -28.18 4.05
CA GLN A 781 -25.95 -27.72 2.70
C GLN A 781 -26.74 -28.73 1.89
N LYS A 782 -27.56 -28.27 0.95
CA LYS A 782 -28.30 -29.09 -0.01
C LYS A 782 -28.48 -28.35 -1.32
N SER A 783 -28.16 -29.03 -2.43
CA SER A 783 -28.43 -28.52 -3.78
C SER A 783 -29.57 -29.27 -4.44
N ILE A 784 -30.39 -28.56 -5.19
CA ILE A 784 -31.45 -29.12 -6.04
C ILE A 784 -31.38 -28.49 -7.44
N LYS A 785 -31.75 -29.27 -8.48
CA LYS A 785 -31.90 -28.79 -9.85
C LYS A 785 -33.39 -28.79 -10.20
N ILE A 786 -33.90 -27.72 -10.77
CA ILE A 786 -35.30 -27.58 -11.21
C ILE A 786 -35.47 -28.48 -12.46
N LYS A 787 -36.38 -29.45 -12.35
CA LYS A 787 -36.75 -30.35 -13.43
C LYS A 787 -37.72 -29.73 -14.43
#